data_ccfba64c8aeae8ae5d70a0555888ee3e
#
_entry.id   ccfba64c8aeae8ae5d70a0555888ee3e
#
_cell.length_a   1.000
_cell.length_b   1.000
_cell.length_c   1.000
_cell.angle_alpha   90.00
_cell.angle_beta   90.00
_cell.angle_gamma   90.00
#
_symmetry.space_group_name_H-M   'P 1'
#
loop_
_entity.id
_entity.type
_entity.pdbx_description
1 polymer ?
#
loop_
_entity_poly.entity_id
_entity_poly.type
_entity_poly.pdbx_seq_one_letter_code
_entity_poly.pdbx_strand_id
1 'polypeptide(L)'
;MKRPFLMMLLWIAGTIGMTAAQENVITVQTARKGAPISATMYGIFYEDINFAADGGMYAEMVKNRSFEYTPDALMGWNTLGRLEVRNDGPFSRNPKYVRLSASGHVEQLTGLENEGFFGIGVKEGEDYRFSVWARIPEGKPQVLKVQLVNPSTMEEHQQFAEARIKVEGSEWKQYETVIRSPRTQGKARLRVLLYDENGRTGTGVCDVEHVSLFPVKTWKGHRNGLRSDIVQALYDMRPGVFRFPGGCIVEGATLDTRYDWKKTLGPVENRPTNINRWRDCFPQRCFPDYFQSYGMGFYELFQLSEEIGAEPLPVLNVGMACQYQNWEQEGAHVPANAAALDPYIQDCLDLIEFANGPADSQWGKVRAEMGHPEPFHLKYIAVGNEQWGPFYFDRLKFFVEKIRAAYPEIKIVGSSGPGPDGKDFEDGWKAMTDLGADLVDEHFYRPIQWFLDNVNRYDNYDRKGPKVFAGEYACHDNGRKWNHAGASIYEAAFMTNLERNADIVEMATYAPLLAHVEGWQWRPDMIWYDNLRMFKTSSYHVQAMYACNRGTHVLPCSQSEVAPKGKDGVFSSAVWDEQAKEYVVKVVNTTADPQPVCLRLEGCKKLGAVHTITLDCSTFEGENTLDNPNLIELRHNFLASEDNEVPDIVGGKQFVIYRIGKASK
;
A
#
# COMPACT_ATOMS: atom_id res chain seq x y z
N MET A 1 -44.31 57.09 -56.38
CA MET A 1 -45.23 56.44 -55.42
C MET A 1 -44.78 55.02 -55.20
N LYS A 2 -44.06 54.76 -54.10
CA LYS A 2 -43.70 53.42 -53.65
C LYS A 2 -44.08 53.31 -52.18
N ARG A 3 -45.03 52.39 -51.85
CA ARG A 3 -45.46 52.08 -50.49
C ARG A 3 -44.45 51.12 -49.86
N PRO A 4 -44.06 51.25 -48.55
CA PRO A 4 -43.29 50.26 -47.85
C PRO A 4 -44.20 49.16 -47.25
N PHE A 5 -43.79 47.89 -47.43
CA PHE A 5 -44.38 46.75 -46.82
C PHE A 5 -43.84 46.64 -45.35
N LEU A 6 -44.75 46.67 -44.39
CA LEU A 6 -44.47 46.46 -42.95
C LEU A 6 -44.52 44.98 -42.66
N MET A 7 -43.37 44.38 -42.39
CA MET A 7 -43.25 42.97 -42.01
C MET A 7 -43.34 42.84 -40.48
N MET A 8 -44.46 42.32 -40.00
CA MET A 8 -44.76 42.09 -38.60
C MET A 8 -44.11 40.75 -38.16
N LEU A 9 -42.99 40.77 -37.43
CA LEU A 9 -42.37 39.64 -36.83
C LEU A 9 -43.18 39.22 -35.54
N LEU A 10 -43.90 38.10 -35.61
CA LEU A 10 -44.47 37.46 -34.46
C LEU A 10 -43.31 36.76 -33.67
N TRP A 11 -43.03 37.24 -32.49
CA TRP A 11 -42.23 36.52 -31.49
C TRP A 11 -43.13 35.44 -30.85
N ILE A 12 -42.90 34.18 -31.21
CA ILE A 12 -43.41 33.04 -30.43
C ILE A 12 -42.43 32.83 -29.28
N ALA A 13 -42.79 33.33 -28.09
CA ALA A 13 -42.14 33.00 -26.85
C ALA A 13 -42.51 31.54 -26.52
N GLY A 14 -41.70 30.61 -26.98
CA GLY A 14 -41.73 29.24 -26.48
C GLY A 14 -41.21 29.21 -25.06
N THR A 15 -42.08 29.21 -24.08
CA THR A 15 -41.74 28.85 -22.72
C THR A 15 -41.34 27.36 -22.71
N ILE A 16 -40.05 27.10 -22.84
CA ILE A 16 -39.48 25.83 -22.45
C ILE A 16 -39.67 25.78 -20.93
N GLY A 17 -40.67 25.07 -20.47
CA GLY A 17 -40.83 24.75 -19.05
C GLY A 17 -39.61 23.89 -18.65
N MET A 18 -38.59 24.53 -18.11
CA MET A 18 -37.62 23.84 -17.29
C MET A 18 -38.43 23.38 -16.07
N THR A 19 -38.79 22.09 -16.03
CA THR A 19 -39.13 21.44 -14.77
C THR A 19 -37.93 21.65 -13.89
N ALA A 20 -38.03 22.50 -12.86
CA ALA A 20 -36.99 22.59 -11.82
C ALA A 20 -36.76 21.20 -11.33
N ALA A 21 -35.49 20.73 -11.39
CA ALA A 21 -35.13 19.43 -10.83
C ALA A 21 -35.58 19.47 -9.36
N GLN A 22 -36.28 18.42 -8.94
CA GLN A 22 -36.76 18.32 -7.57
C GLN A 22 -35.53 18.27 -6.64
N GLU A 23 -35.52 19.10 -5.61
CA GLU A 23 -34.41 19.17 -4.66
C GLU A 23 -34.39 17.89 -3.79
N ASN A 24 -33.25 17.21 -3.75
CA ASN A 24 -33.05 16.05 -2.88
C ASN A 24 -32.73 16.50 -1.45
N VAL A 25 -33.69 16.37 -0.56
CA VAL A 25 -33.52 16.74 0.85
C VAL A 25 -32.89 15.57 1.61
N ILE A 26 -31.67 15.79 2.13
CA ILE A 26 -30.94 14.86 2.96
C ILE A 26 -31.16 15.26 4.43
N THR A 27 -31.98 14.51 5.14
CA THR A 27 -32.35 14.81 6.53
C THR A 27 -31.46 14.02 7.50
N VAL A 28 -30.69 14.72 8.34
CA VAL A 28 -29.79 14.17 9.35
C VAL A 28 -30.37 14.34 10.75
N GLN A 29 -30.57 13.25 11.50
CA GLN A 29 -31.08 13.25 12.85
C GLN A 29 -29.99 13.54 13.89
N THR A 30 -29.69 14.79 14.18
CA THR A 30 -28.55 15.21 15.02
C THR A 30 -28.66 14.85 16.49
N ALA A 31 -29.88 14.63 17.01
CA ALA A 31 -30.13 14.23 18.39
C ALA A 31 -29.96 12.73 18.65
N ARG A 32 -29.86 11.90 17.58
CA ARG A 32 -29.79 10.45 17.67
C ARG A 32 -28.40 9.95 17.21
N LYS A 33 -27.55 9.63 18.17
CA LYS A 33 -26.29 8.93 17.85
C LYS A 33 -26.59 7.45 17.56
N GLY A 34 -26.13 6.97 16.39
CA GLY A 34 -26.16 5.57 16.00
C GLY A 34 -24.94 4.81 16.53
N ALA A 35 -24.51 3.81 15.76
CA ALA A 35 -23.35 3.00 16.12
C ALA A 35 -22.06 3.84 16.24
N PRO A 36 -21.17 3.49 17.18
CA PRO A 36 -19.83 4.03 17.17
C PRO A 36 -19.07 3.56 15.92
N ILE A 37 -18.21 4.42 15.39
CA ILE A 37 -17.36 4.09 14.24
C ILE A 37 -16.02 3.60 14.77
N SER A 38 -15.61 2.40 14.34
CA SER A 38 -14.31 1.86 14.72
C SER A 38 -13.16 2.80 14.35
N ALA A 39 -12.14 2.87 15.21
CA ALA A 39 -10.90 3.56 14.88
C ALA A 39 -10.22 2.97 13.65
N THR A 40 -10.44 1.70 13.38
CA THR A 40 -9.86 0.91 12.30
C THR A 40 -10.68 0.91 11.00
N MET A 41 -11.83 1.62 10.94
CA MET A 41 -12.77 1.51 9.82
C MET A 41 -12.15 1.77 8.44
N TYR A 42 -11.28 2.76 8.32
CA TYR A 42 -10.62 3.10 7.05
C TYR A 42 -9.12 2.92 7.18
N GLY A 43 -8.56 2.02 6.41
CA GLY A 43 -7.15 1.66 6.50
C GLY A 43 -6.49 1.51 5.14
N ILE A 44 -5.31 0.92 5.17
CA ILE A 44 -4.50 0.64 4.00
C ILE A 44 -4.08 -0.84 3.96
N PHE A 45 -3.97 -1.37 2.76
CA PHE A 45 -3.47 -2.71 2.48
C PHE A 45 -2.13 -2.61 1.77
N TYR A 46 -1.10 -3.24 2.33
CA TYR A 46 0.22 -3.32 1.72
C TYR A 46 0.56 -4.76 1.33
N GLU A 47 0.95 -4.93 0.10
CA GLU A 47 1.53 -6.13 -0.45
C GLU A 47 2.77 -5.78 -1.28
N ASP A 48 3.79 -6.64 -1.24
CA ASP A 48 4.95 -6.52 -2.13
C ASP A 48 4.63 -7.09 -3.52
N ILE A 49 3.72 -6.40 -4.22
CA ILE A 49 3.40 -6.51 -5.64
C ILE A 49 3.83 -5.21 -6.34
N ASN A 50 4.03 -5.22 -7.65
CA ASN A 50 4.36 -4.01 -8.41
C ASN A 50 5.65 -3.30 -7.95
N PHE A 51 6.61 -4.04 -7.37
CA PHE A 51 7.83 -3.54 -6.74
C PHE A 51 7.57 -2.61 -5.55
N ALA A 52 6.55 -2.90 -4.74
CA ALA A 52 6.15 -2.04 -3.64
C ALA A 52 7.15 -1.97 -2.48
N ALA A 53 7.95 -3.03 -2.23
CA ALA A 53 9.04 -3.03 -1.24
C ALA A 53 10.36 -2.57 -1.88
N ASP A 54 11.17 -3.53 -2.32
CA ASP A 54 12.44 -3.26 -3.01
C ASP A 54 12.20 -2.52 -4.33
N GLY A 55 12.81 -1.36 -4.49
CA GLY A 55 12.55 -0.46 -5.63
C GLY A 55 11.32 0.43 -5.46
N GLY A 56 10.66 0.37 -4.31
CA GLY A 56 9.48 1.14 -3.96
C GLY A 56 9.62 1.87 -2.63
N MET A 57 8.78 1.50 -1.64
CA MET A 57 8.75 2.14 -0.33
C MET A 57 10.05 1.93 0.47
N TYR A 58 10.69 0.78 0.36
CA TYR A 58 12.03 0.55 0.91
C TYR A 58 13.05 1.30 0.07
N ALA A 59 13.78 2.22 0.69
CA ALA A 59 14.60 3.17 -0.04
C ALA A 59 15.97 2.63 -0.52
N GLU A 60 16.20 1.31 -0.46
CA GLU A 60 17.37 0.66 -1.06
C GLU A 60 17.36 0.83 -2.58
N MET A 61 18.46 1.33 -3.12
CA MET A 61 18.59 1.65 -4.54
C MET A 61 19.34 0.58 -5.33
N VAL A 62 20.03 -0.34 -4.63
CA VAL A 62 20.85 -1.40 -5.24
C VAL A 62 20.02 -2.68 -5.36
N LYS A 63 19.82 -3.14 -6.59
CA LYS A 63 19.19 -4.42 -6.89
C LYS A 63 20.18 -5.55 -6.61
N ASN A 64 19.71 -6.66 -5.99
CA ASN A 64 20.54 -7.83 -5.72
C ASN A 64 21.83 -7.51 -4.94
N ARG A 65 21.71 -6.78 -3.87
CA ARG A 65 22.82 -6.24 -3.05
C ARG A 65 23.76 -7.29 -2.48
N SER A 66 23.27 -8.53 -2.28
CA SER A 66 24.01 -9.66 -1.69
C SER A 66 24.29 -10.78 -2.69
N PHE A 67 24.10 -10.56 -3.99
CA PHE A 67 24.40 -11.54 -5.07
C PHE A 67 23.65 -12.87 -4.93
N GLU A 68 22.47 -12.88 -4.30
CA GLU A 68 21.72 -14.11 -3.99
C GLU A 68 20.61 -14.45 -4.99
N TYR A 69 20.39 -13.63 -6.03
CA TYR A 69 19.38 -13.93 -7.04
C TYR A 69 19.69 -15.22 -7.79
N THR A 70 18.64 -15.91 -8.22
CA THR A 70 18.73 -17.18 -8.93
C THR A 70 17.98 -17.12 -10.28
N PRO A 71 18.48 -17.81 -11.31
CA PRO A 71 19.65 -18.70 -11.34
C PRO A 71 21.01 -17.95 -11.47
N ASP A 72 21.00 -16.63 -11.70
CA ASP A 72 22.20 -15.83 -11.91
C ASP A 72 22.48 -14.91 -10.71
N ALA A 73 23.57 -15.19 -9.99
CA ALA A 73 24.00 -14.38 -8.84
C ALA A 73 24.37 -12.93 -9.21
N LEU A 74 24.66 -12.65 -10.47
CA LEU A 74 24.99 -11.31 -10.97
C LEU A 74 23.80 -10.62 -11.66
N MET A 75 22.61 -11.18 -11.60
CA MET A 75 21.41 -10.52 -12.12
C MET A 75 21.26 -9.11 -11.53
N GLY A 76 21.10 -8.09 -12.40
CA GLY A 76 21.09 -6.67 -12.01
C GLY A 76 22.48 -6.02 -11.94
N TRP A 77 23.55 -6.79 -12.21
CA TRP A 77 24.91 -6.33 -12.20
C TRP A 77 25.60 -6.52 -13.57
N ASN A 78 26.19 -5.46 -14.08
CA ASN A 78 27.13 -5.52 -15.20
C ASN A 78 28.56 -5.69 -14.64
N THR A 79 29.35 -6.54 -15.28
CA THR A 79 30.70 -6.86 -14.85
C THR A 79 31.73 -6.09 -15.65
N LEU A 80 32.74 -5.58 -14.97
CA LEU A 80 33.89 -4.91 -15.57
C LEU A 80 35.19 -5.67 -15.19
N GLY A 81 35.89 -6.20 -16.17
CA GLY A 81 37.11 -6.95 -15.93
C GLY A 81 36.90 -8.36 -15.35
N ARG A 82 37.84 -8.83 -14.53
CA ARG A 82 37.79 -10.18 -13.95
C ARG A 82 37.20 -10.20 -12.57
N LEU A 83 36.18 -11.02 -12.39
CA LEU A 83 35.54 -11.25 -11.07
C LEU A 83 35.13 -12.71 -10.93
N GLU A 84 34.88 -13.12 -9.69
CA GLU A 84 34.44 -14.47 -9.33
C GLU A 84 33.39 -14.38 -8.24
N VAL A 85 32.25 -15.04 -8.45
CA VAL A 85 31.24 -15.22 -7.41
C VAL A 85 31.67 -16.39 -6.51
N ARG A 86 31.67 -16.16 -5.20
CA ARG A 86 32.00 -17.14 -4.17
C ARG A 86 30.84 -17.30 -3.18
N ASN A 87 30.85 -18.35 -2.36
CA ASN A 87 29.76 -18.71 -1.46
C ASN A 87 30.22 -19.04 -0.02
N ASP A 88 31.38 -18.57 0.36
CA ASP A 88 31.95 -18.69 1.70
C ASP A 88 32.05 -17.31 2.41
N GLY A 89 31.04 -16.48 2.21
CA GLY A 89 30.93 -15.11 2.73
C GLY A 89 30.61 -15.02 4.21
N PRO A 90 30.48 -13.78 4.73
CA PRO A 90 30.34 -13.52 6.16
C PRO A 90 28.96 -13.85 6.74
N PHE A 91 27.92 -13.96 5.89
CA PHE A 91 26.55 -14.15 6.34
C PHE A 91 26.01 -15.53 6.01
N SER A 92 25.53 -16.25 7.03
CA SER A 92 25.10 -17.64 6.85
C SER A 92 23.88 -17.82 5.94
N ARG A 93 23.02 -16.80 5.85
CA ARG A 93 21.82 -16.82 5.00
C ARG A 93 22.03 -16.15 3.65
N ASN A 94 23.10 -15.36 3.50
CA ASN A 94 23.55 -14.71 2.28
C ASN A 94 25.06 -14.98 2.11
N PRO A 95 25.46 -16.23 1.79
CA PRO A 95 26.87 -16.61 1.77
C PRO A 95 27.62 -16.16 0.52
N LYS A 96 26.92 -15.65 -0.51
CA LYS A 96 27.60 -15.23 -1.74
C LYS A 96 28.24 -13.87 -1.60
N TYR A 97 29.35 -13.73 -2.29
CA TYR A 97 30.07 -12.46 -2.46
C TYR A 97 30.81 -12.45 -3.79
N VAL A 98 31.29 -11.28 -4.19
CA VAL A 98 32.08 -11.12 -5.42
C VAL A 98 33.53 -10.80 -5.07
N ARG A 99 34.45 -11.56 -5.66
CA ARG A 99 35.89 -11.27 -5.65
C ARG A 99 36.24 -10.48 -6.89
N LEU A 100 36.69 -9.26 -6.72
CA LEU A 100 37.26 -8.40 -7.75
C LEU A 100 38.77 -8.68 -7.84
N SER A 101 39.26 -9.05 -9.02
CA SER A 101 40.68 -9.34 -9.24
C SER A 101 41.21 -8.51 -10.40
N ALA A 102 42.10 -7.61 -10.08
CA ALA A 102 42.75 -6.77 -11.08
C ALA A 102 43.60 -7.62 -12.05
N SER A 103 43.51 -7.33 -13.37
CA SER A 103 44.16 -8.14 -14.43
C SER A 103 45.66 -7.91 -14.54
N GLY A 104 46.21 -6.88 -13.89
CA GLY A 104 47.59 -6.42 -14.07
C GLY A 104 47.79 -5.45 -15.24
N HIS A 105 46.75 -5.17 -16.04
CA HIS A 105 46.79 -4.19 -17.13
C HIS A 105 46.25 -2.82 -16.62
N VAL A 106 47.11 -1.78 -16.77
CA VAL A 106 46.88 -0.46 -16.16
C VAL A 106 45.61 0.26 -16.68
N GLU A 107 45.16 -0.08 -17.87
CA GLU A 107 43.98 0.56 -18.50
C GLU A 107 42.70 -0.25 -18.37
N GLN A 108 42.75 -1.45 -17.81
CA GLN A 108 41.57 -2.28 -17.65
C GLN A 108 40.86 -2.05 -16.33
N LEU A 109 39.64 -1.57 -16.40
CA LEU A 109 38.77 -1.42 -15.20
C LEU A 109 38.37 -2.80 -14.66
N THR A 110 38.35 -2.92 -13.34
CA THR A 110 37.80 -4.08 -12.62
C THR A 110 36.77 -3.60 -11.64
N GLY A 111 35.55 -4.14 -11.70
CA GLY A 111 34.48 -3.72 -10.82
C GLY A 111 33.10 -4.20 -11.24
N LEU A 112 32.10 -3.59 -10.66
CA LEU A 112 30.68 -3.89 -10.81
C LEU A 112 29.89 -2.61 -11.12
N GLU A 113 28.85 -2.72 -11.93
CA GLU A 113 27.90 -1.65 -12.16
C GLU A 113 26.48 -2.15 -11.94
N ASN A 114 25.76 -1.58 -10.97
CA ASN A 114 24.38 -1.91 -10.65
C ASN A 114 23.39 -1.05 -11.44
N GLU A 115 22.39 -1.69 -12.01
CA GLU A 115 21.36 -1.00 -12.79
C GLU A 115 20.26 -0.36 -11.93
N GLY A 116 20.17 -0.73 -10.65
CA GLY A 116 19.06 -0.34 -9.76
C GLY A 116 17.73 -1.00 -10.13
N PHE A 117 16.68 -0.53 -9.49
CA PHE A 117 15.30 -0.92 -9.82
C PHE A 117 14.75 0.06 -10.88
N PHE A 118 14.75 -0.38 -12.16
CA PHE A 118 14.40 0.50 -13.29
C PHE A 118 15.29 1.77 -13.37
N GLY A 119 16.54 1.68 -12.92
CA GLY A 119 17.49 2.77 -12.73
C GLY A 119 17.63 3.19 -11.27
N ILE A 120 18.59 4.06 -11.00
CA ILE A 120 18.81 4.69 -9.69
C ILE A 120 18.41 6.16 -9.78
N GLY A 121 17.44 6.58 -8.97
CA GLY A 121 16.96 7.97 -8.93
C GLY A 121 17.74 8.82 -7.94
N VAL A 122 18.48 9.82 -8.40
CA VAL A 122 19.20 10.77 -7.54
C VAL A 122 18.77 12.20 -7.82
N LYS A 123 18.71 13.04 -6.77
CA LYS A 123 18.31 14.45 -6.83
C LYS A 123 19.50 15.35 -6.59
N GLU A 124 19.54 16.46 -7.31
CA GLU A 124 20.57 17.48 -7.15
C GLU A 124 20.65 17.99 -5.71
N GLY A 125 21.88 18.05 -5.18
CA GLY A 125 22.15 18.52 -3.84
C GLY A 125 21.83 17.53 -2.71
N GLU A 126 21.27 16.35 -3.00
CA GLU A 126 21.00 15.32 -2.01
C GLU A 126 22.22 14.41 -1.79
N ASP A 127 22.30 13.89 -0.57
CA ASP A 127 23.35 12.99 -0.13
C ASP A 127 22.84 11.54 -0.10
N TYR A 128 23.69 10.63 -0.55
CA TYR A 128 23.42 9.19 -0.62
C TYR A 128 24.49 8.44 0.17
N ARG A 129 24.07 7.59 1.09
CA ARG A 129 24.95 6.72 1.86
C ARG A 129 25.20 5.44 1.11
N PHE A 130 26.43 5.23 0.71
CA PHE A 130 26.92 3.96 0.20
C PHE A 130 27.51 3.16 1.34
N SER A 131 27.23 1.86 1.39
CA SER A 131 27.88 0.91 2.28
C SER A 131 28.19 -0.40 1.56
N VAL A 132 29.23 -1.08 2.03
CA VAL A 132 29.67 -2.38 1.50
C VAL A 132 30.40 -3.15 2.59
N TRP A 133 30.14 -4.45 2.68
CA TRP A 133 31.03 -5.35 3.40
C TRP A 133 32.18 -5.75 2.48
N ALA A 134 33.41 -5.55 2.95
CA ALA A 134 34.58 -5.82 2.12
C ALA A 134 35.77 -6.31 2.96
N ARG A 135 36.70 -6.99 2.27
CA ARG A 135 38.00 -7.39 2.83
C ARG A 135 39.06 -7.46 1.72
N ILE A 136 40.31 -7.42 2.13
CA ILE A 136 41.46 -7.73 1.28
C ILE A 136 41.97 -9.12 1.67
N PRO A 137 41.62 -10.17 0.92
CA PRO A 137 41.99 -11.54 1.31
C PRO A 137 43.50 -11.77 1.31
N GLU A 138 44.23 -11.04 0.46
CA GLU A 138 45.68 -11.07 0.37
C GLU A 138 46.23 -9.76 -0.24
N GLY A 139 47.43 -9.43 0.09
CA GLY A 139 48.15 -8.29 -0.48
C GLY A 139 48.04 -6.99 0.29
N LYS A 140 48.03 -5.87 -0.42
CA LYS A 140 48.03 -4.52 0.14
C LYS A 140 46.63 -3.95 0.16
N PRO A 141 46.36 -2.93 1.01
CA PRO A 141 45.11 -2.19 0.97
C PRO A 141 44.75 -1.75 -0.46
N GLN A 142 43.44 -1.72 -0.74
CA GLN A 142 42.88 -1.29 -2.03
C GLN A 142 41.90 -0.13 -1.81
N VAL A 143 41.53 0.54 -2.88
CA VAL A 143 40.53 1.62 -2.88
C VAL A 143 39.36 1.21 -3.77
N LEU A 144 38.16 1.21 -3.20
CA LEU A 144 36.92 1.15 -3.97
C LEU A 144 36.53 2.57 -4.37
N LYS A 145 36.47 2.85 -5.66
CA LYS A 145 35.84 4.06 -6.19
C LYS A 145 34.37 3.78 -6.44
N VAL A 146 33.55 4.56 -5.78
CA VAL A 146 32.07 4.48 -5.88
C VAL A 146 31.62 5.64 -6.74
N GLN A 147 30.94 5.35 -7.84
CA GLN A 147 30.57 6.35 -8.83
C GLN A 147 29.09 6.29 -9.15
N LEU A 148 28.46 7.45 -9.32
CA LEU A 148 27.18 7.57 -10.00
C LEU A 148 27.46 7.90 -11.46
N VAL A 149 26.88 7.10 -12.36
CA VAL A 149 27.06 7.23 -13.80
C VAL A 149 25.73 7.39 -14.52
N ASN A 150 25.75 8.11 -15.62
CA ASN A 150 24.59 8.25 -16.50
C ASN A 150 24.72 7.24 -17.66
N PRO A 151 23.79 6.29 -17.86
CA PRO A 151 23.89 5.30 -18.92
C PRO A 151 23.38 5.76 -20.29
N SER A 152 22.92 7.00 -20.45
CA SER A 152 22.08 7.35 -21.60
C SER A 152 22.75 7.95 -22.84
N THR A 153 24.04 8.37 -22.84
CA THR A 153 24.75 8.83 -24.05
C THR A 153 26.16 8.21 -24.18
N MET A 154 26.96 8.40 -25.24
CA MET A 154 28.35 7.88 -25.35
C MET A 154 29.34 8.71 -24.52
N GLU A 155 29.02 9.94 -24.21
CA GLU A 155 29.47 10.70 -23.06
C GLU A 155 28.88 10.18 -21.75
N GLU A 156 28.07 9.23 -21.79
CA GLU A 156 26.95 8.72 -21.07
C GLU A 156 27.35 7.77 -19.97
N HIS A 157 28.41 7.06 -20.13
CA HIS A 157 29.10 6.38 -19.05
C HIS A 157 29.96 7.35 -18.25
N GLN A 158 29.76 8.64 -18.49
CA GLN A 158 30.45 9.68 -17.76
C GLN A 158 29.95 9.69 -16.34
N GLN A 159 30.85 9.37 -15.43
CA GLN A 159 30.61 9.57 -14.02
C GLN A 159 30.28 11.06 -13.75
N PHE A 160 29.30 11.31 -12.87
CA PHE A 160 28.97 12.66 -12.45
C PHE A 160 29.13 12.88 -10.94
N ALA A 161 29.34 11.81 -10.17
CA ALA A 161 29.70 11.88 -8.77
C ALA A 161 30.63 10.71 -8.41
N GLU A 162 31.54 10.92 -7.47
CA GLU A 162 32.50 9.92 -7.01
C GLU A 162 32.74 10.06 -5.50
N ALA A 163 32.87 8.92 -4.83
CA ALA A 163 33.44 8.79 -3.50
C ALA A 163 34.46 7.67 -3.48
N ARG A 164 35.28 7.61 -2.42
CA ARG A 164 36.36 6.61 -2.31
C ARG A 164 36.35 5.99 -0.92
N ILE A 165 36.60 4.71 -0.87
CA ILE A 165 36.72 3.92 0.35
C ILE A 165 38.02 3.14 0.31
N LYS A 166 38.88 3.33 1.32
CA LYS A 166 40.05 2.49 1.54
C LYS A 166 39.62 1.22 2.26
N VAL A 167 39.85 0.07 1.65
CA VAL A 167 39.62 -1.25 2.22
C VAL A 167 40.94 -1.85 2.65
N GLU A 168 41.01 -2.35 3.88
CA GLU A 168 42.22 -2.92 4.44
C GLU A 168 41.91 -4.09 5.41
N GLY A 169 42.84 -5.05 5.47
CA GLY A 169 42.74 -6.24 6.33
C GLY A 169 42.02 -7.39 5.68
N SER A 170 42.28 -8.58 6.21
CA SER A 170 41.73 -9.86 5.70
C SER A 170 40.37 -10.22 6.28
N GLU A 171 39.97 -9.55 7.35
CA GLU A 171 38.67 -9.74 8.00
C GLU A 171 37.57 -8.92 7.34
N TRP A 172 36.36 -9.47 7.26
CA TRP A 172 35.21 -8.77 6.77
C TRP A 172 34.84 -7.59 7.68
N LYS A 173 34.66 -6.40 7.08
CA LYS A 173 34.20 -5.19 7.76
C LYS A 173 33.23 -4.44 6.88
N GLN A 174 32.29 -3.74 7.53
CA GLN A 174 31.44 -2.80 6.83
C GLN A 174 32.19 -1.47 6.66
N TYR A 175 32.20 -0.96 5.43
CA TYR A 175 32.72 0.33 5.05
C TYR A 175 31.62 1.22 4.53
N GLU A 176 31.72 2.51 4.80
CA GLU A 176 30.71 3.49 4.40
C GLU A 176 31.34 4.75 3.85
N THR A 177 30.58 5.41 2.97
CA THR A 177 30.87 6.78 2.53
C THR A 177 29.57 7.45 2.10
N VAL A 178 29.63 8.77 1.92
CA VAL A 178 28.50 9.55 1.40
C VAL A 178 28.91 10.11 0.04
N ILE A 179 28.00 9.96 -0.93
CA ILE A 179 28.14 10.54 -2.26
C ILE A 179 27.05 11.58 -2.46
N ARG A 180 27.46 12.81 -2.82
CA ARG A 180 26.53 13.91 -3.09
C ARG A 180 26.26 13.99 -4.59
N SER A 181 25.00 14.05 -4.99
CA SER A 181 24.66 14.21 -6.40
C SER A 181 24.69 15.68 -6.81
N PRO A 182 25.45 16.05 -7.85
CA PRO A 182 25.49 17.41 -8.39
C PRO A 182 24.35 17.70 -9.34
N ARG A 183 23.50 16.72 -9.65
CA ARG A 183 22.35 16.85 -10.57
C ARG A 183 21.23 15.86 -10.25
N THR A 184 20.02 16.14 -10.77
CA THR A 184 18.90 15.20 -10.74
C THR A 184 19.00 14.25 -11.92
N GLN A 185 18.93 12.94 -11.65
CA GLN A 185 18.96 11.87 -12.65
C GLN A 185 18.06 10.71 -12.23
N GLY A 186 17.05 10.35 -13.03
CA GLY A 186 16.10 9.28 -12.72
C GLY A 186 16.59 7.87 -13.05
N LYS A 187 17.59 7.77 -13.91
CA LYS A 187 18.10 6.51 -14.49
C LYS A 187 19.63 6.41 -14.35
N ALA A 188 20.19 6.82 -13.22
CA ALA A 188 21.60 6.61 -12.93
C ALA A 188 21.89 5.12 -12.69
N ARG A 189 23.18 4.78 -12.68
CA ARG A 189 23.72 3.49 -12.23
C ARG A 189 24.78 3.72 -11.17
N LEU A 190 24.96 2.74 -10.30
CA LEU A 190 26.02 2.70 -9.31
C LEU A 190 27.18 1.85 -9.82
N ARG A 191 28.38 2.42 -9.88
CA ARG A 191 29.57 1.70 -10.27
C ARG A 191 30.55 1.62 -9.11
N VAL A 192 31.09 0.44 -8.86
CA VAL A 192 32.08 0.16 -7.82
C VAL A 192 33.33 -0.40 -8.49
N LEU A 193 34.44 0.33 -8.46
CA LEU A 193 35.68 0.01 -9.17
C LEU A 193 36.84 -0.22 -8.21
N LEU A 194 37.66 -1.21 -8.51
CA LEU A 194 38.87 -1.56 -7.76
C LEU A 194 40.08 -0.75 -8.24
N TYR A 195 40.74 -0.05 -7.31
CA TYR A 195 41.97 0.71 -7.52
C TYR A 195 42.99 0.42 -6.41
N ASP A 196 44.27 0.65 -6.67
CA ASP A 196 45.28 0.69 -5.61
C ASP A 196 45.30 2.04 -4.87
N GLU A 197 46.08 2.12 -3.79
CA GLU A 197 46.21 3.35 -2.99
C GLU A 197 46.84 4.54 -3.80
N ASN A 198 47.51 4.27 -4.92
CA ASN A 198 48.08 5.29 -5.81
C ASN A 198 47.08 5.72 -6.90
N GLY A 199 45.89 5.21 -6.91
CA GLY A 199 44.88 5.50 -7.92
C GLY A 199 45.09 4.80 -9.25
N ARG A 200 45.81 3.67 -9.27
CA ARG A 200 46.04 2.86 -10.49
C ARG A 200 45.03 1.72 -10.55
N THR A 201 44.53 1.45 -11.73
CA THR A 201 43.80 0.22 -12.03
C THR A 201 44.77 -0.95 -12.20
N GLY A 202 44.31 -2.17 -12.03
CA GLY A 202 45.08 -3.34 -12.41
C GLY A 202 46.00 -3.95 -11.37
N THR A 203 45.82 -3.64 -10.07
CA THR A 203 46.57 -4.30 -8.99
C THR A 203 45.65 -4.73 -7.84
N GLY A 204 45.91 -5.94 -7.31
CA GLY A 204 45.28 -6.42 -6.07
C GLY A 204 43.97 -7.16 -6.25
N VAL A 205 43.41 -7.53 -5.10
CA VAL A 205 42.18 -8.30 -4.98
C VAL A 205 41.33 -7.67 -3.83
N CYS A 206 40.03 -7.60 -4.04
CA CYS A 206 39.09 -7.16 -3.01
C CYS A 206 37.83 -8.01 -3.08
N ASP A 207 37.40 -8.55 -1.95
CA ASP A 207 36.11 -9.23 -1.80
C ASP A 207 35.05 -8.19 -1.36
N VAL A 208 33.90 -8.22 -2.02
CA VAL A 208 32.76 -7.32 -1.73
C VAL A 208 31.46 -8.09 -1.58
N GLU A 209 30.68 -7.72 -0.58
CA GLU A 209 29.37 -8.30 -0.25
C GLU A 209 28.44 -7.20 0.28
N HIS A 210 27.13 -7.39 0.18
CA HIS A 210 26.08 -6.49 0.67
C HIS A 210 26.32 -5.03 0.25
N VAL A 211 26.39 -4.81 -1.06
CA VAL A 211 26.56 -3.47 -1.65
C VAL A 211 25.23 -2.73 -1.59
N SER A 212 25.20 -1.56 -0.96
CA SER A 212 23.97 -0.84 -0.65
C SER A 212 24.10 0.66 -0.91
N LEU A 213 23.02 1.31 -1.33
CA LEU A 213 22.93 2.75 -1.55
C LEU A 213 21.57 3.27 -1.10
N PHE A 214 21.55 4.16 -0.11
CA PHE A 214 20.34 4.79 0.41
C PHE A 214 20.39 6.30 0.31
N PRO A 215 19.28 7.00 0.09
CA PRO A 215 19.22 8.42 0.40
C PRO A 215 19.47 8.63 1.90
N VAL A 216 20.20 9.68 2.26
CA VAL A 216 20.38 10.05 3.67
C VAL A 216 19.06 10.54 4.27
N LYS A 217 18.22 11.19 3.46
CA LYS A 217 16.88 11.63 3.84
C LYS A 217 15.85 10.49 3.64
N THR A 218 15.56 9.79 4.70
CA THR A 218 14.52 8.76 4.79
C THR A 218 13.39 9.24 5.69
N TRP A 219 12.28 8.49 5.74
CA TRP A 219 11.19 8.75 6.67
C TRP A 219 11.71 8.78 8.11
N LYS A 220 11.39 9.86 8.84
CA LYS A 220 11.88 10.16 10.20
C LYS A 220 13.40 10.04 10.40
N GLY A 221 14.17 9.98 9.33
CA GLY A 221 15.62 9.85 9.39
C GLY A 221 16.13 8.46 9.77
N HIS A 222 15.29 7.43 9.70
CA HIS A 222 15.72 6.05 9.96
C HIS A 222 16.84 5.66 9.01
N ARG A 223 17.92 5.13 9.57
CA ARG A 223 19.02 4.60 8.76
C ARG A 223 18.51 3.42 7.91
N ASN A 224 18.82 3.43 6.61
CA ASN A 224 18.38 2.44 5.66
C ASN A 224 16.84 2.26 5.69
N GLY A 225 16.13 3.37 5.86
CA GLY A 225 14.70 3.41 6.08
C GLY A 225 13.88 3.51 4.78
N LEU A 226 12.71 4.10 4.91
CA LEU A 226 11.68 4.15 3.86
C LEU A 226 11.72 5.48 3.11
N ARG A 227 11.20 5.50 1.89
CA ARG A 227 11.02 6.72 1.08
C ARG A 227 10.07 7.70 1.75
N SER A 228 10.57 8.88 2.07
CA SER A 228 9.81 9.90 2.80
C SER A 228 8.58 10.39 2.05
N ASP A 229 8.62 10.51 0.72
CA ASP A 229 7.51 10.97 -0.11
C ASP A 229 6.33 9.99 -0.07
N ILE A 230 6.60 8.69 -0.21
CA ILE A 230 5.57 7.64 -0.18
C ILE A 230 4.96 7.56 1.23
N VAL A 231 5.80 7.45 2.27
CA VAL A 231 5.28 7.30 3.64
C VAL A 231 4.55 8.55 4.12
N GLN A 232 4.97 9.76 3.69
CA GLN A 232 4.23 10.99 3.97
C GLN A 232 2.80 10.92 3.41
N ALA A 233 2.62 10.39 2.20
CA ALA A 233 1.29 10.21 1.63
C ALA A 233 0.44 9.23 2.46
N LEU A 234 1.03 8.16 3.00
CA LEU A 234 0.32 7.24 3.90
C LEU A 234 -0.05 7.91 5.23
N TYR A 235 0.88 8.66 5.82
CA TYR A 235 0.64 9.40 7.05
C TYR A 235 -0.47 10.44 6.90
N ASP A 236 -0.50 11.16 5.76
CA ASP A 236 -1.51 12.19 5.46
C ASP A 236 -2.93 11.59 5.35
N MET A 237 -3.06 10.32 4.95
CA MET A 237 -4.34 9.61 4.93
C MET A 237 -4.93 9.36 6.31
N ARG A 238 -4.12 9.33 7.37
CA ARG A 238 -4.53 8.94 8.73
C ARG A 238 -5.24 7.57 8.76
N PRO A 239 -4.62 6.51 8.25
CA PRO A 239 -5.23 5.19 8.23
C PRO A 239 -5.46 4.68 9.64
N GLY A 240 -6.60 4.03 9.89
CA GLY A 240 -6.93 3.42 11.17
C GLY A 240 -6.35 2.02 11.34
N VAL A 241 -6.07 1.32 10.23
CA VAL A 241 -5.48 -0.03 10.21
C VAL A 241 -4.50 -0.16 9.06
N PHE A 242 -3.45 -0.94 9.26
CA PHE A 242 -2.46 -1.29 8.26
C PHE A 242 -2.36 -2.80 8.14
N ARG A 243 -2.92 -3.37 7.06
CA ARG A 243 -2.84 -4.78 6.72
C ARG A 243 -1.56 -5.05 5.93
N PHE A 244 -0.77 -6.01 6.38
CA PHE A 244 0.51 -6.41 5.79
C PHE A 244 0.85 -7.90 6.07
N PRO A 245 1.85 -8.52 5.41
CA PRO A 245 2.69 -8.05 4.31
C PRO A 245 2.01 -8.20 2.96
N GLY A 246 0.76 -8.52 2.92
CA GLY A 246 -0.05 -8.69 1.72
C GLY A 246 -1.22 -9.62 1.90
N GLY A 247 -1.60 -10.03 0.84
CA GLY A 247 -2.34 -10.89 0.00
C GLY A 247 -1.58 -12.18 -0.33
N CYS A 248 -1.59 -12.56 -1.61
CA CYS A 248 -0.98 -13.80 -2.10
C CYS A 248 0.53 -13.94 -1.83
N ILE A 249 1.22 -12.86 -1.54
CA ILE A 249 2.63 -12.91 -1.13
C ILE A 249 2.84 -13.72 0.15
N VAL A 250 1.84 -13.75 1.05
CA VAL A 250 1.87 -14.53 2.30
C VAL A 250 1.94 -16.03 2.02
N GLU A 251 1.23 -16.45 0.99
CA GLU A 251 1.09 -17.86 0.61
C GLU A 251 2.30 -18.36 -0.19
N GLY A 252 2.88 -17.49 -1.04
CA GLY A 252 3.91 -17.88 -2.01
C GLY A 252 3.36 -18.69 -3.17
N ALA A 253 4.14 -18.82 -4.24
CA ALA A 253 3.84 -19.77 -5.32
C ALA A 253 3.99 -21.23 -4.84
N THR A 254 4.92 -21.46 -3.90
CA THR A 254 5.14 -22.71 -3.15
C THR A 254 5.33 -22.37 -1.67
N LEU A 255 5.18 -23.35 -0.79
CA LEU A 255 5.41 -23.14 0.64
C LEU A 255 6.84 -22.69 0.97
N ASP A 256 7.84 -23.07 0.17
CA ASP A 256 9.23 -22.64 0.35
C ASP A 256 9.42 -21.14 0.04
N THR A 257 8.58 -20.58 -0.85
CA THR A 257 8.61 -19.17 -1.25
C THR A 257 7.57 -18.31 -0.52
N ARG A 258 6.85 -18.87 0.48
CA ARG A 258 5.94 -18.11 1.32
C ARG A 258 6.66 -16.99 2.05
N TYR A 259 5.93 -15.97 2.45
CA TYR A 259 6.48 -14.93 3.30
C TYR A 259 6.65 -15.46 4.73
N ASP A 260 7.88 -15.82 5.07
CA ASP A 260 8.25 -16.31 6.41
C ASP A 260 8.77 -15.14 7.25
N TRP A 261 7.92 -14.63 8.14
CA TRP A 261 8.21 -13.43 8.91
C TRP A 261 9.46 -13.54 9.79
N LYS A 262 9.78 -14.74 10.30
CA LYS A 262 10.99 -14.99 11.10
C LYS A 262 12.27 -14.78 10.29
N LYS A 263 12.21 -14.99 8.98
CA LYS A 263 13.34 -14.72 8.08
C LYS A 263 13.57 -13.23 7.86
N THR A 264 12.60 -12.39 8.18
CA THR A 264 12.67 -10.93 8.00
C THR A 264 13.23 -10.19 9.23
N LEU A 265 13.64 -10.93 10.27
CA LEU A 265 14.16 -10.37 11.51
C LEU A 265 15.70 -10.41 11.59
N GLY A 266 16.25 -9.58 12.47
CA GLY A 266 17.70 -9.45 12.69
C GLY A 266 18.40 -8.53 11.69
N PRO A 267 19.74 -8.56 11.64
CA PRO A 267 20.52 -7.72 10.72
C PRO A 267 20.16 -7.94 9.26
N VAL A 268 19.96 -6.86 8.52
CA VAL A 268 19.49 -6.93 7.13
C VAL A 268 20.45 -7.69 6.20
N GLU A 269 21.74 -7.69 6.52
CA GLU A 269 22.78 -8.42 5.78
C GLU A 269 22.59 -9.94 5.84
N ASN A 270 21.96 -10.44 6.89
CA ASN A 270 21.73 -11.87 7.10
C ASN A 270 20.27 -12.29 6.87
N ARG A 271 19.43 -11.40 6.33
CA ARG A 271 18.07 -11.76 5.91
C ARG A 271 18.12 -12.40 4.51
N PRO A 272 17.60 -13.62 4.33
CA PRO A 272 17.73 -14.32 3.05
C PRO A 272 16.91 -13.65 1.96
N THR A 273 17.41 -13.70 0.74
CA THR A 273 16.64 -13.33 -0.44
C THR A 273 15.55 -14.37 -0.72
N ASN A 274 14.33 -13.93 -0.97
CA ASN A 274 13.20 -14.77 -1.34
C ASN A 274 12.74 -14.47 -2.78
N ILE A 275 12.22 -15.49 -3.45
CA ILE A 275 11.57 -15.31 -4.76
C ILE A 275 10.21 -14.66 -4.53
N ASN A 276 9.97 -13.49 -5.16
CA ASN A 276 8.67 -12.85 -5.05
C ASN A 276 7.59 -13.68 -5.75
N ARG A 277 6.44 -13.84 -5.10
CA ARG A 277 5.26 -14.57 -5.58
C ARG A 277 4.82 -14.10 -6.99
N TRP A 278 4.97 -12.81 -7.27
CA TRP A 278 4.50 -12.17 -8.49
C TRP A 278 5.49 -12.24 -9.65
N ARG A 279 6.69 -12.76 -9.44
CA ARG A 279 7.75 -12.83 -10.47
C ARG A 279 7.27 -13.42 -11.79
N ASP A 280 6.55 -14.54 -11.73
CA ASP A 280 6.15 -15.34 -12.89
C ASP A 280 4.62 -15.42 -13.07
N CYS A 281 3.83 -14.65 -12.31
CA CYS A 281 2.38 -14.77 -12.28
C CYS A 281 1.69 -14.23 -13.55
N PHE A 282 2.21 -13.15 -14.10
CA PHE A 282 1.62 -12.46 -15.25
C PHE A 282 2.52 -12.60 -16.49
N PRO A 283 2.24 -13.57 -17.40
CA PRO A 283 3.12 -13.83 -18.55
C PRO A 283 3.36 -12.61 -19.46
N GLN A 284 2.38 -11.70 -19.54
CA GLN A 284 2.48 -10.47 -20.34
C GLN A 284 3.38 -9.40 -19.71
N ARG A 285 3.68 -9.52 -18.40
CA ARG A 285 4.53 -8.60 -17.63
C ARG A 285 5.34 -9.37 -16.59
N CYS A 286 6.17 -10.30 -17.07
CA CYS A 286 7.05 -11.09 -16.23
C CYS A 286 8.32 -10.30 -15.89
N PHE A 287 8.72 -10.34 -14.64
CA PHE A 287 9.97 -9.75 -14.14
C PHE A 287 10.82 -10.84 -13.45
N PRO A 288 11.70 -11.52 -14.20
CA PRO A 288 12.49 -12.65 -13.68
C PRO A 288 13.43 -12.25 -12.53
N ASP A 289 13.69 -10.96 -12.38
CA ASP A 289 14.51 -10.33 -11.34
C ASP A 289 13.68 -9.78 -10.15
N TYR A 290 12.40 -10.19 -10.02
CA TYR A 290 11.56 -9.78 -8.90
C TYR A 290 11.76 -10.72 -7.72
N PHE A 291 12.56 -10.25 -6.76
CA PHE A 291 12.89 -10.91 -5.50
C PHE A 291 12.54 -10.01 -4.33
N GLN A 292 12.52 -10.58 -3.13
CA GLN A 292 12.38 -9.88 -1.86
C GLN A 292 13.70 -9.97 -1.09
N SER A 293 14.29 -8.83 -0.76
CA SER A 293 15.49 -8.79 0.08
C SER A 293 15.17 -8.88 1.57
N TYR A 294 13.91 -8.78 1.92
CA TYR A 294 13.42 -8.64 3.31
C TYR A 294 14.03 -7.45 4.07
N GLY A 295 14.56 -6.46 3.34
CA GLY A 295 15.05 -5.23 3.96
C GLY A 295 13.96 -4.44 4.67
N MET A 296 12.73 -4.50 4.13
CA MET A 296 11.50 -4.09 4.78
C MET A 296 10.75 -5.36 5.22
N GLY A 297 10.96 -5.77 6.46
CA GLY A 297 10.38 -6.96 7.07
C GLY A 297 9.30 -6.62 8.10
N PHE A 298 8.90 -7.63 8.89
CA PHE A 298 7.82 -7.45 9.87
C PHE A 298 8.14 -6.39 10.93
N TYR A 299 9.41 -6.31 11.39
CA TYR A 299 9.80 -5.26 12.33
C TYR A 299 9.54 -3.86 11.75
N GLU A 300 9.99 -3.61 10.53
CA GLU A 300 9.83 -2.33 9.85
C GLU A 300 8.35 -2.02 9.53
N LEU A 301 7.53 -3.05 9.25
CA LEU A 301 6.09 -2.90 9.03
C LEU A 301 5.33 -2.58 10.32
N PHE A 302 5.69 -3.19 11.45
CA PHE A 302 5.14 -2.81 12.75
C PHE A 302 5.55 -1.39 13.16
N GLN A 303 6.82 -1.03 12.97
CA GLN A 303 7.30 0.32 13.22
C GLN A 303 6.57 1.34 12.36
N LEU A 304 6.39 1.06 11.07
CA LEU A 304 5.63 1.92 10.17
C LEU A 304 4.18 2.08 10.64
N SER A 305 3.51 0.99 11.08
CA SER A 305 2.14 1.05 11.62
C SER A 305 2.04 2.05 12.75
N GLU A 306 2.93 1.96 13.73
CA GLU A 306 2.99 2.88 14.87
C GLU A 306 3.24 4.33 14.41
N GLU A 307 4.18 4.53 13.48
CA GLU A 307 4.59 5.84 13.02
C GLU A 307 3.55 6.58 12.19
N ILE A 308 2.68 5.88 11.48
CA ILE A 308 1.54 6.46 10.76
C ILE A 308 0.26 6.47 11.59
N GLY A 309 0.29 5.90 12.82
CA GLY A 309 -0.83 5.87 13.74
C GLY A 309 -1.92 4.85 13.38
N ALA A 310 -1.56 3.78 12.68
CA ALA A 310 -2.45 2.71 12.25
C ALA A 310 -2.32 1.46 13.15
N GLU A 311 -3.42 0.78 13.42
CA GLU A 311 -3.42 -0.52 14.08
C GLU A 311 -2.76 -1.57 13.16
N PRO A 312 -1.75 -2.32 13.58
CA PRO A 312 -1.16 -3.37 12.76
C PRO A 312 -2.12 -4.55 12.60
N LEU A 313 -2.24 -5.06 11.37
CA LEU A 313 -2.98 -6.27 11.03
C LEU A 313 -2.12 -7.18 10.17
N PRO A 314 -1.26 -7.99 10.80
CA PRO A 314 -0.44 -8.97 10.08
C PRO A 314 -1.28 -10.13 9.56
N VAL A 315 -0.94 -10.60 8.34
CA VAL A 315 -1.52 -11.78 7.70
C VAL A 315 -0.49 -12.91 7.73
N LEU A 316 -0.88 -14.10 8.17
CA LEU A 316 0.00 -15.25 8.29
C LEU A 316 -0.47 -16.46 7.49
N ASN A 317 0.49 -17.27 7.07
CA ASN A 317 0.28 -18.50 6.31
C ASN A 317 -0.32 -19.62 7.16
N VAL A 318 -1.23 -20.41 6.59
CA VAL A 318 -1.93 -21.53 7.24
C VAL A 318 -1.44 -22.90 6.77
N GLY A 319 -0.19 -22.99 6.31
CA GLY A 319 0.35 -24.22 5.72
C GLY A 319 -0.18 -24.48 4.31
N MET A 320 -0.55 -23.40 3.61
CA MET A 320 -1.04 -23.46 2.22
C MET A 320 -0.20 -22.57 1.33
N ALA A 321 0.22 -23.07 0.17
CA ALA A 321 0.64 -22.25 -0.95
C ALA A 321 -0.60 -21.57 -1.57
N CYS A 322 -0.39 -20.58 -2.44
CA CYS A 322 -1.50 -19.82 -3.03
C CYS A 322 -2.52 -20.76 -3.67
N GLN A 323 -3.71 -20.80 -3.12
CA GLN A 323 -4.78 -21.72 -3.54
C GLN A 323 -5.24 -21.42 -4.97
N TYR A 324 -5.24 -20.15 -5.37
CA TYR A 324 -5.58 -19.72 -6.72
C TYR A 324 -4.65 -20.31 -7.79
N GLN A 325 -3.32 -20.44 -7.50
CA GLN A 325 -2.38 -21.10 -8.42
C GLN A 325 -2.31 -22.60 -8.28
N ASN A 326 -2.45 -23.11 -7.06
CA ASN A 326 -2.20 -24.52 -6.76
C ASN A 326 -3.49 -25.31 -6.59
N TRP A 327 -4.62 -24.64 -6.46
CA TRP A 327 -5.91 -25.25 -6.20
C TRP A 327 -5.77 -26.41 -5.18
N GLU A 328 -6.16 -27.59 -5.51
CA GLU A 328 -6.05 -28.80 -4.69
C GLU A 328 -4.86 -29.68 -5.10
N GLN A 329 -3.74 -29.09 -5.56
CA GLN A 329 -2.56 -29.87 -5.92
C GLN A 329 -2.00 -30.59 -4.71
N GLU A 330 -1.91 -31.91 -4.79
CA GLU A 330 -1.27 -32.73 -3.76
C GLU A 330 0.20 -32.31 -3.57
N GLY A 331 0.59 -32.06 -2.30
CA GLY A 331 1.93 -31.62 -1.95
C GLY A 331 2.17 -30.10 -1.99
N ALA A 332 1.24 -29.31 -2.56
CA ALA A 332 1.33 -27.86 -2.51
C ALA A 332 1.01 -27.28 -1.12
N HIS A 333 0.32 -28.05 -0.29
CA HIS A 333 -0.12 -27.67 1.04
C HIS A 333 0.24 -28.76 2.05
N VAL A 334 0.51 -28.39 3.31
CA VAL A 334 0.72 -29.39 4.35
C VAL A 334 -0.61 -30.09 4.69
N PRO A 335 -0.58 -31.33 5.22
CA PRO A 335 -1.81 -32.01 5.67
C PRO A 335 -2.57 -31.19 6.73
N ALA A 336 -3.91 -31.25 6.71
CA ALA A 336 -4.77 -30.58 7.68
C ALA A 336 -4.84 -31.38 9.01
N ASN A 337 -3.73 -31.50 9.73
CA ASN A 337 -3.66 -32.15 11.04
C ASN A 337 -2.74 -31.37 11.98
N ALA A 338 -2.91 -31.62 13.28
CA ALA A 338 -2.20 -30.87 14.31
C ALA A 338 -0.67 -30.90 14.15
N ALA A 339 -0.08 -32.06 13.82
CA ALA A 339 1.37 -32.21 13.73
C ALA A 339 1.98 -31.43 12.54
N ALA A 340 1.32 -31.47 11.38
CA ALA A 340 1.78 -30.76 10.18
C ALA A 340 1.55 -29.25 10.26
N LEU A 341 0.52 -28.81 10.97
CA LEU A 341 0.17 -27.39 11.15
C LEU A 341 0.90 -26.73 12.32
N ASP A 342 1.47 -27.51 13.26
CA ASP A 342 2.12 -26.98 14.45
C ASP A 342 3.17 -25.91 14.18
N PRO A 343 4.09 -26.02 13.19
CA PRO A 343 5.05 -24.95 12.88
C PRO A 343 4.38 -23.62 12.47
N TYR A 344 3.30 -23.67 11.72
CA TYR A 344 2.56 -22.49 11.25
C TYR A 344 1.73 -21.85 12.36
N ILE A 345 1.14 -22.69 13.23
CA ILE A 345 0.44 -22.22 14.43
C ILE A 345 1.44 -21.54 15.36
N GLN A 346 2.62 -22.17 15.56
CA GLN A 346 3.68 -21.58 16.37
C GLN A 346 4.18 -20.25 15.80
N ASP A 347 4.23 -20.10 14.47
CA ASP A 347 4.54 -18.82 13.82
C ASP A 347 3.54 -17.72 14.21
N CYS A 348 2.24 -18.05 14.34
CA CYS A 348 1.24 -17.10 14.83
C CYS A 348 1.45 -16.74 16.30
N LEU A 349 1.67 -17.72 17.18
CA LEU A 349 1.88 -17.49 18.60
C LEU A 349 3.16 -16.70 18.86
N ASP A 350 4.24 -17.03 18.18
CA ASP A 350 5.52 -16.35 18.26
C ASP A 350 5.42 -14.88 17.77
N LEU A 351 4.61 -14.62 16.72
CA LEU A 351 4.39 -13.25 16.23
C LEU A 351 3.64 -12.41 17.26
N ILE A 352 2.63 -12.96 17.91
CA ILE A 352 1.91 -12.28 18.97
C ILE A 352 2.86 -11.95 20.13
N GLU A 353 3.73 -12.90 20.52
CA GLU A 353 4.76 -12.66 21.53
C GLU A 353 5.79 -11.62 21.05
N PHE A 354 6.23 -11.68 19.77
CA PHE A 354 7.11 -10.67 19.21
C PHE A 354 6.50 -9.27 19.30
N ALA A 355 5.22 -9.14 18.98
CA ALA A 355 4.53 -7.85 19.00
C ALA A 355 4.20 -7.37 20.42
N ASN A 356 3.75 -8.25 21.31
CA ASN A 356 3.13 -7.88 22.59
C ASN A 356 3.92 -8.35 23.81
N GLY A 357 4.80 -9.34 23.66
CA GLY A 357 5.55 -9.91 24.77
C GLY A 357 6.51 -8.91 25.43
N PRO A 358 6.81 -9.10 26.73
CA PRO A 358 7.78 -8.26 27.42
C PRO A 358 9.18 -8.42 26.82
N ALA A 359 10.04 -7.39 26.97
CA ALA A 359 11.37 -7.33 26.35
C ALA A 359 12.35 -8.44 26.80
N ASP A 360 12.03 -9.19 27.85
CA ASP A 360 12.79 -10.33 28.34
C ASP A 360 12.20 -11.70 27.94
N SER A 361 11.05 -11.73 27.28
CA SER A 361 10.50 -12.95 26.67
C SER A 361 11.28 -13.35 25.42
N GLN A 362 11.07 -14.56 24.92
CA GLN A 362 11.83 -15.10 23.79
C GLN A 362 11.78 -14.18 22.56
N TRP A 363 10.59 -13.82 22.11
CA TRP A 363 10.40 -12.99 20.90
C TRP A 363 10.35 -11.50 21.19
N GLY A 364 9.89 -11.09 22.39
CA GLY A 364 10.00 -9.70 22.84
C GLY A 364 11.44 -9.23 22.96
N LYS A 365 12.37 -10.12 23.33
CA LYS A 365 13.81 -9.83 23.31
C LYS A 365 14.34 -9.55 21.91
N VAL A 366 13.92 -10.33 20.91
CA VAL A 366 14.31 -10.09 19.51
C VAL A 366 13.83 -8.72 19.05
N ARG A 367 12.58 -8.34 19.36
CA ARG A 367 12.05 -6.99 19.09
C ARG A 367 12.90 -5.90 19.74
N ALA A 368 13.22 -6.07 21.03
CA ALA A 368 14.02 -5.13 21.80
C ALA A 368 15.46 -4.98 21.24
N GLU A 369 16.10 -6.08 20.86
CA GLU A 369 17.42 -6.09 20.23
C GLU A 369 17.42 -5.40 18.85
N MET A 370 16.29 -5.41 18.14
CA MET A 370 16.09 -4.66 16.89
C MET A 370 15.81 -3.17 17.12
N GLY A 371 15.67 -2.72 18.37
CA GLY A 371 15.56 -1.31 18.72
C GLY A 371 14.21 -0.85 19.27
N HIS A 372 13.24 -1.77 19.47
CA HIS A 372 11.89 -1.46 19.98
C HIS A 372 11.55 -2.30 21.22
N PRO A 373 11.98 -1.89 22.43
CA PRO A 373 11.72 -2.66 23.66
C PRO A 373 10.24 -2.68 24.07
N GLU A 374 9.47 -1.63 23.73
CA GLU A 374 8.05 -1.54 24.07
C GLU A 374 7.19 -2.43 23.14
N PRO A 375 6.05 -2.95 23.61
CA PRO A 375 5.09 -3.69 22.76
C PRO A 375 4.49 -2.81 21.64
N PHE A 376 4.19 -3.43 20.50
CA PHE A 376 3.42 -2.80 19.40
C PHE A 376 1.91 -2.82 19.61
N HIS A 377 1.42 -3.44 20.70
CA HIS A 377 0.01 -3.52 21.08
C HIS A 377 -0.90 -4.14 20.01
N LEU A 378 -0.43 -5.21 19.36
CA LEU A 378 -1.17 -5.98 18.38
C LEU A 378 -2.51 -6.47 18.94
N LYS A 379 -3.61 -6.23 18.20
CA LYS A 379 -4.98 -6.63 18.58
C LYS A 379 -5.60 -7.60 17.58
N TYR A 380 -5.11 -7.64 16.36
CA TYR A 380 -5.69 -8.40 15.26
C TYR A 380 -4.64 -9.27 14.59
N ILE A 381 -5.03 -10.47 14.17
CA ILE A 381 -4.21 -11.35 13.32
C ILE A 381 -5.11 -11.95 12.25
N ALA A 382 -4.67 -11.89 11.00
CA ALA A 382 -5.34 -12.57 9.91
C ALA A 382 -4.65 -13.92 9.64
N VAL A 383 -5.46 -14.97 9.53
CA VAL A 383 -5.01 -16.36 9.41
C VAL A 383 -5.43 -16.89 8.05
N GLY A 384 -4.50 -16.88 7.10
CA GLY A 384 -4.74 -17.16 5.68
C GLY A 384 -5.11 -15.90 4.87
N ASN A 385 -5.08 -16.04 3.55
CA ASN A 385 -5.42 -15.00 2.59
C ASN A 385 -6.20 -15.59 1.42
N GLU A 386 -7.36 -15.02 1.07
CA GLU A 386 -8.20 -15.43 -0.07
C GLU A 386 -8.53 -16.94 -0.17
N GLN A 387 -8.34 -17.69 0.91
CA GLN A 387 -8.56 -19.13 0.93
C GLN A 387 -10.03 -19.47 1.17
N TRP A 388 -10.46 -20.58 0.61
CA TRP A 388 -11.86 -21.03 0.63
C TRP A 388 -11.99 -22.55 0.77
N GLY A 389 -13.21 -22.99 1.06
CA GLY A 389 -13.63 -24.38 1.08
C GLY A 389 -13.11 -25.17 2.29
N PRO A 390 -13.53 -26.44 2.40
CA PRO A 390 -13.14 -27.32 3.50
C PRO A 390 -11.63 -27.44 3.64
N PHE A 391 -10.89 -27.32 2.55
CA PHE A 391 -9.45 -27.34 2.51
C PHE A 391 -8.81 -26.28 3.43
N TYR A 392 -9.35 -25.09 3.44
CA TYR A 392 -8.94 -24.01 4.36
C TYR A 392 -9.58 -24.17 5.74
N PHE A 393 -10.89 -24.40 5.80
CA PHE A 393 -11.64 -24.40 7.08
C PHE A 393 -11.17 -25.48 8.06
N ASP A 394 -10.78 -26.66 7.54
CA ASP A 394 -10.22 -27.73 8.36
C ASP A 394 -8.87 -27.40 9.01
N ARG A 395 -8.10 -26.50 8.37
CA ARG A 395 -6.85 -25.97 8.93
C ARG A 395 -7.13 -24.90 9.96
N LEU A 396 -7.97 -23.91 9.60
CA LEU A 396 -8.24 -22.74 10.41
C LEU A 396 -8.72 -23.08 11.83
N LYS A 397 -9.50 -24.14 12.00
CA LYS A 397 -9.98 -24.56 13.33
C LYS A 397 -8.84 -24.82 14.32
N PHE A 398 -7.70 -25.39 13.89
CA PHE A 398 -6.55 -25.64 14.75
C PHE A 398 -5.89 -24.30 15.18
N PHE A 399 -5.81 -23.34 14.28
CA PHE A 399 -5.29 -22.00 14.59
C PHE A 399 -6.19 -21.27 15.58
N VAL A 400 -7.50 -21.23 15.32
CA VAL A 400 -8.47 -20.58 16.21
C VAL A 400 -8.39 -21.18 17.62
N GLU A 401 -8.39 -22.51 17.75
CA GLU A 401 -8.30 -23.19 19.04
C GLU A 401 -7.04 -22.78 19.79
N LYS A 402 -5.87 -22.81 19.14
CA LYS A 402 -4.58 -22.55 19.78
C LYS A 402 -4.38 -21.07 20.12
N ILE A 403 -4.75 -20.17 19.20
CA ILE A 403 -4.66 -18.72 19.43
C ILE A 403 -5.60 -18.31 20.57
N ARG A 404 -6.85 -18.80 20.59
CA ARG A 404 -7.81 -18.51 21.68
C ARG A 404 -7.35 -19.03 23.04
N ALA A 405 -6.68 -20.20 23.07
CA ALA A 405 -6.15 -20.75 24.30
C ALA A 405 -4.97 -19.96 24.87
N ALA A 406 -4.10 -19.40 24.00
CA ALA A 406 -2.90 -18.69 24.42
C ALA A 406 -3.11 -17.18 24.58
N TYR A 407 -3.90 -16.56 23.68
CA TYR A 407 -4.12 -15.11 23.58
C TYR A 407 -5.61 -14.80 23.30
N PRO A 408 -6.49 -15.00 24.27
CA PRO A 408 -7.96 -14.83 24.10
C PRO A 408 -8.37 -13.41 23.73
N GLU A 409 -7.52 -12.42 23.97
CA GLU A 409 -7.74 -11.00 23.66
C GLU A 409 -7.49 -10.66 22.18
N ILE A 410 -6.75 -11.50 21.46
CA ILE A 410 -6.42 -11.28 20.04
C ILE A 410 -7.63 -11.61 19.18
N LYS A 411 -8.04 -10.68 18.35
CA LYS A 411 -9.10 -10.85 17.36
C LYS A 411 -8.58 -11.57 16.12
N ILE A 412 -9.30 -12.61 15.71
CA ILE A 412 -8.96 -13.46 14.57
C ILE A 412 -9.76 -13.04 13.35
N VAL A 413 -9.06 -12.80 12.26
CA VAL A 413 -9.64 -12.53 10.93
C VAL A 413 -9.48 -13.77 10.06
N GLY A 414 -10.58 -14.26 9.48
CA GLY A 414 -10.56 -15.38 8.55
C GLY A 414 -11.13 -15.00 7.18
N SER A 415 -10.74 -15.72 6.14
CA SER A 415 -11.08 -15.41 4.74
C SER A 415 -12.44 -16.02 4.34
N SER A 416 -13.22 -15.26 3.56
CA SER A 416 -14.40 -15.77 2.84
C SER A 416 -14.10 -16.16 1.38
N GLY A 417 -12.81 -16.22 1.01
CA GLY A 417 -12.36 -16.52 -0.35
C GLY A 417 -12.12 -15.25 -1.20
N PRO A 418 -11.77 -15.44 -2.48
CA PRO A 418 -11.33 -14.33 -3.36
C PRO A 418 -12.48 -13.55 -4.01
N GLY A 419 -13.74 -13.91 -3.74
CA GLY A 419 -14.91 -13.30 -4.35
C GLY A 419 -15.98 -12.87 -3.36
N PRO A 420 -16.82 -11.88 -3.71
CA PRO A 420 -17.80 -11.29 -2.80
C PRO A 420 -19.18 -12.01 -2.82
N ASP A 421 -19.33 -13.07 -3.55
CA ASP A 421 -20.62 -13.74 -3.77
C ASP A 421 -20.45 -15.20 -4.19
N GLY A 422 -21.56 -15.95 -4.22
CA GLY A 422 -21.59 -17.34 -4.60
C GLY A 422 -21.31 -18.30 -3.46
N LYS A 423 -21.28 -19.60 -3.81
CA LYS A 423 -21.24 -20.67 -2.80
C LYS A 423 -19.99 -20.63 -1.91
N ASP A 424 -18.82 -20.37 -2.47
CA ASP A 424 -17.57 -20.34 -1.71
C ASP A 424 -17.58 -19.20 -0.68
N PHE A 425 -18.13 -18.04 -1.05
CA PHE A 425 -18.33 -16.90 -0.15
C PHE A 425 -19.31 -17.21 0.97
N GLU A 426 -20.48 -17.83 0.64
CA GLU A 426 -21.51 -18.21 1.62
C GLU A 426 -20.97 -19.27 2.59
N ASP A 427 -20.28 -20.30 2.08
CA ASP A 427 -19.63 -21.32 2.88
C ASP A 427 -18.53 -20.71 3.78
N GLY A 428 -17.77 -19.74 3.26
CA GLY A 428 -16.76 -19.01 4.02
C GLY A 428 -17.36 -18.24 5.20
N TRP A 429 -18.42 -17.46 4.97
CA TRP A 429 -19.12 -16.74 6.03
C TRP A 429 -19.67 -17.70 7.09
N LYS A 430 -20.28 -18.79 6.66
CA LYS A 430 -20.79 -19.83 7.57
C LYS A 430 -19.66 -20.45 8.40
N ALA A 431 -18.56 -20.83 7.75
CA ALA A 431 -17.42 -21.43 8.44
C ALA A 431 -16.78 -20.47 9.46
N MET A 432 -16.59 -19.19 9.11
CA MET A 432 -16.07 -18.20 10.03
C MET A 432 -16.97 -17.99 11.25
N THR A 433 -18.29 -18.00 11.04
CA THR A 433 -19.27 -17.92 12.12
C THR A 433 -19.21 -19.15 13.03
N ASP A 434 -19.19 -20.36 12.45
CA ASP A 434 -19.13 -21.63 13.20
C ASP A 434 -17.83 -21.80 13.97
N LEU A 435 -16.70 -21.32 13.44
CA LEU A 435 -15.37 -21.34 14.07
C LEU A 435 -15.16 -20.23 15.12
N GLY A 436 -16.06 -19.25 15.19
CA GLY A 436 -15.93 -18.12 16.11
C GLY A 436 -14.84 -17.13 15.77
N ALA A 437 -14.59 -16.88 14.46
CA ALA A 437 -13.76 -15.76 14.01
C ALA A 437 -14.41 -14.43 14.44
N ASP A 438 -13.57 -13.40 14.69
CA ASP A 438 -14.11 -12.07 15.06
C ASP A 438 -14.49 -11.26 13.82
N LEU A 439 -13.72 -11.43 12.74
CA LEU A 439 -13.96 -10.75 11.46
C LEU A 439 -13.89 -11.74 10.30
N VAL A 440 -14.66 -11.42 9.25
CA VAL A 440 -14.60 -12.09 7.96
C VAL A 440 -14.01 -11.13 6.94
N ASP A 441 -12.93 -11.57 6.30
CA ASP A 441 -12.23 -10.83 5.25
C ASP A 441 -12.92 -11.07 3.91
N GLU A 442 -13.53 -10.01 3.36
CA GLU A 442 -14.21 -10.00 2.05
C GLU A 442 -13.37 -9.29 1.01
N HIS A 443 -13.18 -9.91 -0.17
CA HIS A 443 -12.44 -9.35 -1.28
C HIS A 443 -13.33 -9.13 -2.50
N PHE A 444 -13.22 -7.95 -3.14
CA PHE A 444 -14.00 -7.64 -4.34
C PHE A 444 -13.32 -6.65 -5.28
N TYR A 445 -12.82 -7.16 -6.37
CA TYR A 445 -12.36 -6.40 -7.54
C TYR A 445 -13.44 -6.51 -8.62
N ARG A 446 -14.31 -5.52 -8.74
CA ARG A 446 -15.54 -5.60 -9.53
C ARG A 446 -15.74 -4.34 -10.38
N PRO A 447 -16.53 -4.45 -11.49
CA PRO A 447 -16.83 -3.30 -12.35
C PRO A 447 -17.78 -2.30 -11.66
N ILE A 448 -17.86 -1.09 -12.21
CA ILE A 448 -18.72 0.01 -11.75
C ILE A 448 -20.15 -0.47 -11.44
N GLN A 449 -20.76 -1.28 -12.32
CA GLN A 449 -22.14 -1.75 -12.12
C GLN A 449 -22.28 -2.56 -10.84
N TRP A 450 -21.30 -3.37 -10.48
CA TRP A 450 -21.33 -4.12 -9.23
C TRP A 450 -21.34 -3.21 -8.01
N PHE A 451 -20.53 -2.12 -8.03
CA PHE A 451 -20.52 -1.14 -6.93
C PHE A 451 -21.89 -0.48 -6.77
N LEU A 452 -22.55 -0.08 -7.87
CA LEU A 452 -23.92 0.45 -7.84
C LEU A 452 -24.96 -0.57 -7.34
N ASP A 453 -24.86 -1.81 -7.75
CA ASP A 453 -25.77 -2.88 -7.30
C ASP A 453 -25.61 -3.18 -5.81
N ASN A 454 -24.46 -2.84 -5.22
CA ASN A 454 -24.07 -3.20 -3.87
C ASN A 454 -23.93 -2.00 -2.89
N VAL A 455 -24.42 -0.81 -3.23
CA VAL A 455 -24.42 0.36 -2.33
C VAL A 455 -25.21 0.17 -1.02
N ASN A 456 -25.95 -0.95 -0.92
CA ASN A 456 -26.71 -1.36 0.25
C ASN A 456 -26.32 -2.76 0.76
N ARG A 457 -25.11 -3.23 0.41
CA ARG A 457 -24.64 -4.59 0.67
C ARG A 457 -24.80 -5.02 2.13
N TYR A 458 -24.36 -4.19 3.04
CA TYR A 458 -24.28 -4.51 4.46
C TYR A 458 -25.56 -4.19 5.27
N ASP A 459 -26.59 -3.61 4.66
CA ASP A 459 -27.80 -3.19 5.37
C ASP A 459 -28.54 -4.38 6.03
N ASN A 460 -28.43 -5.59 5.46
CA ASN A 460 -29.13 -6.78 5.92
C ASN A 460 -28.23 -7.89 6.50
N TYR A 461 -26.92 -7.62 6.74
CA TYR A 461 -26.02 -8.58 7.38
C TYR A 461 -26.46 -8.86 8.82
N ASP A 462 -26.21 -10.07 9.31
CA ASP A 462 -26.47 -10.42 10.71
C ASP A 462 -25.52 -9.66 11.64
N ARG A 463 -26.09 -8.86 12.55
CA ARG A 463 -25.33 -8.05 13.52
C ARG A 463 -24.79 -8.86 14.71
N LYS A 464 -25.19 -10.11 14.85
CA LYS A 464 -24.77 -10.98 15.98
C LYS A 464 -23.52 -11.82 15.68
N GLY A 465 -23.19 -11.98 14.41
CA GLY A 465 -22.03 -12.77 13.95
C GLY A 465 -20.72 -11.98 13.91
N PRO A 466 -19.71 -12.53 13.23
CA PRO A 466 -18.46 -11.85 12.96
C PRO A 466 -18.68 -10.49 12.30
N LYS A 467 -17.73 -9.58 12.50
CA LYS A 467 -17.73 -8.27 11.82
C LYS A 467 -17.16 -8.41 10.40
N VAL A 468 -17.48 -7.45 9.56
CA VAL A 468 -16.96 -7.35 8.20
C VAL A 468 -15.60 -6.65 8.23
N PHE A 469 -14.65 -7.25 7.55
CA PHE A 469 -13.45 -6.61 7.05
C PHE A 469 -13.50 -6.63 5.52
N ALA A 470 -13.70 -5.49 4.86
CA ALA A 470 -13.54 -5.37 3.41
C ALA A 470 -12.04 -5.21 3.11
N GLY A 471 -11.30 -6.34 3.12
CA GLY A 471 -9.83 -6.34 3.23
C GLY A 471 -9.10 -6.07 1.94
N GLU A 472 -9.73 -6.34 0.79
CA GLU A 472 -9.20 -5.96 -0.52
C GLU A 472 -10.35 -5.55 -1.45
N TYR A 473 -10.34 -4.32 -1.91
CA TYR A 473 -11.31 -3.88 -2.91
C TYR A 473 -10.79 -2.75 -3.78
N ALA A 474 -11.23 -2.75 -5.03
CA ALA A 474 -11.11 -1.65 -5.96
C ALA A 474 -12.17 -1.74 -7.05
N CYS A 475 -12.58 -0.59 -7.59
CA CYS A 475 -13.46 -0.54 -8.74
C CYS A 475 -12.65 -0.79 -10.03
N HIS A 476 -12.88 -1.95 -10.65
CA HIS A 476 -12.28 -2.33 -11.92
C HIS A 476 -13.22 -2.00 -13.07
N ASP A 477 -12.93 -0.96 -13.81
CA ASP A 477 -13.69 -0.64 -15.03
C ASP A 477 -13.05 -1.34 -16.25
N ASN A 478 -13.34 -2.64 -16.38
CA ASN A 478 -12.78 -3.48 -17.43
C ASN A 478 -13.02 -2.91 -18.83
N GLY A 479 -11.94 -2.80 -19.61
CA GLY A 479 -11.94 -2.25 -20.97
C GLY A 479 -11.71 -0.75 -21.04
N ARG A 480 -11.53 -0.08 -19.90
CA ARG A 480 -11.14 1.32 -19.79
C ARG A 480 -9.79 1.49 -19.09
N LYS A 481 -9.38 2.74 -18.91
CA LYS A 481 -8.26 3.06 -18.03
C LYS A 481 -8.62 2.74 -16.59
N TRP A 482 -7.69 2.11 -15.88
CA TRP A 482 -7.81 1.91 -14.45
C TRP A 482 -7.26 3.15 -13.73
N ASN A 483 -7.64 3.39 -12.48
CA ASN A 483 -7.30 4.59 -11.72
C ASN A 483 -7.88 5.92 -12.27
N HIS A 484 -8.86 5.87 -13.14
CA HIS A 484 -9.51 7.08 -13.62
C HIS A 484 -10.57 7.59 -12.63
N ALA A 485 -10.89 8.88 -12.71
CA ALA A 485 -11.83 9.56 -11.82
C ALA A 485 -13.22 8.89 -11.77
N GLY A 486 -13.67 8.34 -12.92
CA GLY A 486 -14.94 7.63 -13.00
C GLY A 486 -15.02 6.38 -12.13
N ALA A 487 -13.94 5.62 -11.94
CA ALA A 487 -13.96 4.47 -11.03
C ALA A 487 -14.08 4.92 -9.56
N SER A 488 -13.32 5.93 -9.16
CA SER A 488 -13.25 6.39 -7.78
C SER A 488 -14.56 7.00 -7.25
N ILE A 489 -15.40 7.61 -8.11
CA ILE A 489 -16.70 8.14 -7.67
C ILE A 489 -17.65 7.01 -7.23
N TYR A 490 -17.57 5.82 -7.85
CA TYR A 490 -18.38 4.67 -7.46
C TYR A 490 -17.84 3.97 -6.20
N GLU A 491 -16.52 4.02 -5.98
CA GLU A 491 -15.92 3.66 -4.69
C GLU A 491 -16.45 4.57 -3.59
N ALA A 492 -16.48 5.90 -3.83
CA ALA A 492 -17.02 6.86 -2.86
C ALA A 492 -18.48 6.59 -2.53
N ALA A 493 -19.32 6.29 -3.52
CA ALA A 493 -20.73 5.94 -3.32
C ALA A 493 -20.88 4.66 -2.49
N PHE A 494 -20.10 3.62 -2.79
CA PHE A 494 -20.09 2.36 -2.02
C PHE A 494 -19.65 2.58 -0.57
N MET A 495 -18.66 3.46 -0.33
CA MET A 495 -18.16 3.73 1.03
C MET A 495 -19.20 4.40 1.95
N THR A 496 -20.25 5.05 1.41
CA THR A 496 -21.38 5.51 2.24
C THR A 496 -22.07 4.35 2.94
N ASN A 497 -22.13 3.16 2.28
CA ASN A 497 -22.68 1.94 2.86
C ASN A 497 -21.80 1.37 3.97
N LEU A 498 -20.48 1.40 3.83
CA LEU A 498 -19.55 1.00 4.89
C LEU A 498 -19.82 1.82 6.16
N GLU A 499 -19.87 3.14 6.01
CA GLU A 499 -20.05 4.07 7.12
C GLU A 499 -21.41 3.95 7.79
N ARG A 500 -22.51 3.83 7.01
CA ARG A 500 -23.86 3.65 7.59
C ARG A 500 -23.98 2.37 8.41
N ASN A 501 -23.20 1.35 8.06
CA ASN A 501 -23.21 0.02 8.67
C ASN A 501 -22.02 -0.19 9.63
N ALA A 502 -21.57 0.86 10.31
CA ALA A 502 -20.46 0.78 11.27
C ALA A 502 -20.70 -0.18 12.45
N ASP A 503 -21.94 -0.62 12.65
CA ASP A 503 -22.31 -1.66 13.61
C ASP A 503 -21.91 -3.08 13.17
N ILE A 504 -21.67 -3.29 11.88
CA ILE A 504 -21.21 -4.58 11.33
C ILE A 504 -19.87 -4.47 10.60
N VAL A 505 -19.57 -3.31 9.97
CA VAL A 505 -18.29 -3.08 9.27
C VAL A 505 -17.27 -2.53 10.25
N GLU A 506 -16.24 -3.33 10.54
CA GLU A 506 -15.15 -2.94 11.45
C GLU A 506 -14.01 -2.25 10.69
N MET A 507 -13.66 -2.75 9.49
CA MET A 507 -12.52 -2.31 8.69
C MET A 507 -12.79 -2.36 7.19
N ALA A 508 -12.10 -1.48 6.45
CA ALA A 508 -12.02 -1.52 5.00
C ALA A 508 -10.65 -1.02 4.52
N THR A 509 -10.02 -1.73 3.58
CA THR A 509 -8.72 -1.37 3.03
C THR A 509 -8.73 -1.50 1.51
N TYR A 510 -8.43 -0.39 0.82
CA TYR A 510 -8.28 -0.38 -0.64
C TYR A 510 -7.01 -1.13 -1.06
N ALA A 511 -7.07 -1.87 -2.15
CA ALA A 511 -5.97 -2.70 -2.64
C ALA A 511 -5.82 -2.66 -4.17
N PRO A 512 -4.56 -2.76 -4.69
CA PRO A 512 -3.29 -2.61 -4.01
C PRO A 512 -2.92 -1.15 -3.70
N LEU A 513 -1.88 -0.98 -2.84
CA LEU A 513 -1.47 0.33 -2.36
C LEU A 513 -0.53 1.07 -3.30
N LEU A 514 0.48 0.37 -3.84
CA LEU A 514 1.67 0.96 -4.46
C LEU A 514 2.01 0.30 -5.79
N ALA A 515 2.38 1.10 -6.79
CA ALA A 515 2.91 0.59 -8.05
C ALA A 515 4.03 1.45 -8.63
N HIS A 516 5.14 0.82 -9.01
CA HIS A 516 6.16 1.45 -9.83
C HIS A 516 5.69 1.55 -11.28
N VAL A 517 5.75 2.74 -11.90
CA VAL A 517 5.20 2.99 -13.24
C VAL A 517 5.78 2.09 -14.34
N GLU A 518 6.99 1.57 -14.16
CA GLU A 518 7.62 0.63 -15.08
C GLU A 518 7.46 -0.83 -14.65
N GLY A 519 7.33 -1.09 -13.33
CA GLY A 519 7.31 -2.42 -12.73
C GLY A 519 5.92 -3.00 -12.43
N TRP A 520 4.85 -2.27 -12.70
CA TRP A 520 3.51 -2.73 -12.38
C TRP A 520 3.12 -4.00 -13.14
N GLN A 521 2.41 -4.88 -12.49
CA GLN A 521 1.84 -6.11 -13.05
C GLN A 521 0.32 -6.17 -12.86
N TRP A 522 -0.16 -5.52 -11.81
CA TRP A 522 -1.56 -5.38 -11.44
C TRP A 522 -1.93 -3.91 -11.26
N ARG A 523 -3.15 -3.54 -11.56
CA ARG A 523 -3.75 -2.21 -11.33
C ARG A 523 -5.29 -2.34 -11.28
N PRO A 524 -6.03 -1.40 -10.67
CA PRO A 524 -5.60 -0.07 -10.21
C PRO A 524 -4.79 -0.13 -8.92
N ASP A 525 -4.03 0.93 -8.64
CA ASP A 525 -3.25 1.10 -7.43
C ASP A 525 -3.47 2.49 -6.85
N MET A 526 -3.32 2.65 -5.52
CA MET A 526 -3.67 3.91 -4.86
C MET A 526 -2.62 5.01 -5.11
N ILE A 527 -1.34 4.65 -5.08
CA ILE A 527 -0.20 5.55 -5.26
C ILE A 527 0.74 4.97 -6.30
N TRP A 528 1.11 5.78 -7.30
CA TRP A 528 2.07 5.41 -8.32
C TRP A 528 3.34 6.23 -8.19
N TYR A 529 4.50 5.65 -8.53
CA TYR A 529 5.80 6.30 -8.39
C TYR A 529 6.82 5.83 -9.44
N ASP A 530 7.82 6.68 -9.65
CA ASP A 530 9.10 6.36 -10.28
C ASP A 530 10.23 6.49 -9.23
N ASN A 531 11.47 6.44 -9.68
CA ASN A 531 12.63 6.54 -8.80
C ASN A 531 12.82 7.94 -8.16
N LEU A 532 12.08 8.97 -8.58
CA LEU A 532 12.23 10.35 -8.13
C LEU A 532 10.94 10.96 -7.57
N ARG A 533 9.78 10.52 -8.07
CA ARG A 533 8.49 11.19 -7.87
C ARG A 533 7.41 10.16 -7.55
N MET A 534 6.30 10.65 -7.05
CA MET A 534 5.07 9.88 -6.88
C MET A 534 3.85 10.74 -7.18
N PHE A 535 2.72 10.12 -7.44
CA PHE A 535 1.43 10.79 -7.50
C PHE A 535 0.34 9.98 -6.80
N LYS A 536 -0.65 10.70 -6.29
CA LYS A 536 -1.85 10.20 -5.64
C LYS A 536 -2.97 10.06 -6.67
N THR A 537 -3.63 8.91 -6.73
CA THR A 537 -4.76 8.72 -7.64
C THR A 537 -6.05 9.34 -7.10
N SER A 538 -7.11 9.40 -7.90
CA SER A 538 -8.44 9.82 -7.43
C SER A 538 -8.97 8.88 -6.35
N SER A 539 -8.70 7.57 -6.42
CA SER A 539 -9.03 6.60 -5.36
C SER A 539 -8.30 6.91 -4.05
N TYR A 540 -7.01 7.33 -4.08
CA TYR A 540 -6.34 7.82 -2.88
C TYR A 540 -7.12 8.97 -2.21
N HIS A 541 -7.57 9.94 -3.01
CA HIS A 541 -8.32 11.07 -2.45
C HIS A 541 -9.65 10.62 -1.83
N VAL A 542 -10.37 9.70 -2.44
CA VAL A 542 -11.60 9.12 -1.87
C VAL A 542 -11.32 8.47 -0.52
N GLN A 543 -10.32 7.57 -0.45
CA GLN A 543 -9.96 6.89 0.80
C GLN A 543 -9.52 7.87 1.89
N ALA A 544 -8.69 8.85 1.56
CA ALA A 544 -8.24 9.89 2.47
C ALA A 544 -9.39 10.79 2.96
N MET A 545 -10.33 11.14 2.08
CA MET A 545 -11.52 11.92 2.46
C MET A 545 -12.34 11.20 3.52
N TYR A 546 -12.58 9.88 3.38
CA TYR A 546 -13.28 9.11 4.38
C TYR A 546 -12.47 8.95 5.68
N ALA A 547 -11.21 8.59 5.59
CA ALA A 547 -10.35 8.35 6.75
C ALA A 547 -10.13 9.62 7.59
N CYS A 548 -9.83 10.75 6.94
CA CYS A 548 -9.64 12.04 7.63
C CYS A 548 -10.95 12.64 8.18
N ASN A 549 -12.12 12.17 7.71
CA ASN A 549 -13.43 12.65 8.10
C ASN A 549 -14.31 11.52 8.67
N ARG A 550 -13.71 10.55 9.35
CA ARG A 550 -14.39 9.36 9.88
C ARG A 550 -15.49 9.69 10.90
N GLY A 551 -15.30 10.71 11.73
CA GLY A 551 -16.16 10.98 12.86
C GLY A 551 -16.05 9.92 13.97
N THR A 552 -17.01 9.90 14.89
CA THR A 552 -17.02 8.98 16.05
C THR A 552 -18.28 8.13 16.14
N HIS A 553 -19.39 8.61 15.60
CA HIS A 553 -20.68 7.91 15.62
C HIS A 553 -21.45 8.19 14.33
N VAL A 554 -22.11 7.19 13.82
CA VAL A 554 -23.08 7.32 12.73
C VAL A 554 -24.25 8.20 13.18
N LEU A 555 -24.73 9.07 12.30
CA LEU A 555 -25.99 9.78 12.46
C LEU A 555 -26.99 9.22 11.46
N PRO A 556 -28.20 8.81 11.90
CA PRO A 556 -29.23 8.38 10.97
C PRO A 556 -29.53 9.50 9.98
N CYS A 557 -29.47 9.19 8.70
CA CYS A 557 -29.87 10.10 7.63
C CYS A 557 -30.82 9.43 6.65
N SER A 558 -31.72 10.22 6.05
CA SER A 558 -32.65 9.80 5.02
C SER A 558 -32.65 10.80 3.88
N GLN A 559 -33.02 10.34 2.69
CA GLN A 559 -33.10 11.17 1.48
C GLN A 559 -34.54 11.16 0.97
N SER A 560 -35.01 12.32 0.47
CA SER A 560 -36.34 12.42 -0.17
C SER A 560 -36.35 11.70 -1.51
N GLU A 561 -35.20 11.64 -2.20
CA GLU A 561 -34.98 10.94 -3.45
C GLU A 561 -33.91 9.86 -3.25
N VAL A 562 -34.31 8.58 -3.37
CA VAL A 562 -33.40 7.43 -3.26
C VAL A 562 -33.13 6.89 -4.64
N ALA A 563 -31.86 6.77 -5.01
CA ALA A 563 -31.47 6.15 -6.27
C ALA A 563 -32.02 4.72 -6.37
N PRO A 564 -32.66 4.34 -7.49
CA PRO A 564 -33.03 2.94 -7.71
C PRO A 564 -31.80 2.04 -7.66
N LYS A 565 -31.96 0.81 -7.20
CA LYS A 565 -30.87 -0.17 -7.11
C LYS A 565 -30.16 -0.31 -8.46
N GLY A 566 -28.84 -0.22 -8.45
CA GLY A 566 -27.99 -0.36 -9.64
C GLY A 566 -28.05 0.82 -10.62
N LYS A 567 -28.57 1.97 -10.20
CA LYS A 567 -28.65 3.19 -11.00
C LYS A 567 -27.83 4.31 -10.39
N ASP A 568 -27.33 5.18 -11.27
CA ASP A 568 -26.74 6.45 -10.85
C ASP A 568 -27.73 7.29 -10.03
N GLY A 569 -27.22 8.06 -9.09
CA GLY A 569 -28.02 8.90 -8.23
C GLY A 569 -27.16 9.64 -7.20
N VAL A 570 -27.83 10.14 -6.16
CA VAL A 570 -27.17 10.76 -5.00
C VAL A 570 -27.14 9.74 -3.86
N PHE A 571 -25.97 9.57 -3.25
CA PHE A 571 -25.73 8.69 -2.11
C PHE A 571 -25.19 9.50 -0.95
N SER A 572 -25.60 9.17 0.28
CA SER A 572 -25.14 9.93 1.45
C SER A 572 -24.91 9.06 2.68
N SER A 573 -24.04 9.56 3.55
CA SER A 573 -23.88 9.13 4.94
C SER A 573 -23.59 10.33 5.82
N ALA A 574 -23.85 10.19 7.13
CA ALA A 574 -23.64 11.26 8.09
C ALA A 574 -23.04 10.72 9.39
N VAL A 575 -22.12 11.47 9.98
CA VAL A 575 -21.47 11.12 11.23
C VAL A 575 -21.32 12.33 12.14
N TRP A 576 -21.20 12.07 13.43
CA TRP A 576 -20.82 13.04 14.44
C TRP A 576 -19.33 12.91 14.75
N ASP A 577 -18.60 14.02 14.70
CA ASP A 577 -17.22 14.11 15.15
C ASP A 577 -17.17 14.71 16.56
N GLU A 578 -16.93 13.86 17.56
CA GLU A 578 -16.94 14.27 18.98
C GLU A 578 -15.75 15.18 19.31
N GLN A 579 -14.62 15.04 18.61
CA GLN A 579 -13.44 15.86 18.89
C GLN A 579 -13.56 17.25 18.29
N ALA A 580 -13.97 17.35 17.02
CA ALA A 580 -14.17 18.61 16.34
C ALA A 580 -15.50 19.30 16.75
N LYS A 581 -16.43 18.55 17.35
CA LYS A 581 -17.82 19.02 17.64
C LYS A 581 -18.56 19.43 16.38
N GLU A 582 -18.40 18.66 15.32
CA GLU A 582 -18.97 18.91 14.01
C GLU A 582 -19.85 17.75 13.53
N TYR A 583 -20.87 18.09 12.78
CA TYR A 583 -21.61 17.15 11.95
C TYR A 583 -20.86 17.02 10.62
N VAL A 584 -20.62 15.78 10.19
CA VAL A 584 -19.93 15.52 8.91
C VAL A 584 -20.91 14.77 8.01
N VAL A 585 -21.32 15.39 6.93
CA VAL A 585 -22.22 14.78 5.94
C VAL A 585 -21.45 14.56 4.66
N LYS A 586 -21.52 13.35 4.11
CA LYS A 586 -20.88 12.93 2.89
C LYS A 586 -21.93 12.74 1.81
N VAL A 587 -21.77 13.39 0.67
CA VAL A 587 -22.73 13.34 -0.46
C VAL A 587 -21.96 13.00 -1.73
N VAL A 588 -22.40 11.96 -2.43
CA VAL A 588 -21.81 11.50 -3.67
C VAL A 588 -22.86 11.53 -4.76
N ASN A 589 -22.65 12.36 -5.78
CA ASN A 589 -23.46 12.39 -6.99
C ASN A 589 -22.78 11.56 -8.09
N THR A 590 -23.32 10.39 -8.39
CA THR A 590 -22.81 9.53 -9.48
C THR A 590 -23.47 9.82 -10.83
N THR A 591 -24.47 10.71 -10.90
CA THR A 591 -25.08 11.11 -12.20
C THR A 591 -24.14 12.00 -13.02
N ALA A 592 -24.42 12.16 -14.29
CA ALA A 592 -23.68 13.08 -15.15
C ALA A 592 -24.05 14.56 -14.91
N ASP A 593 -25.25 14.80 -14.39
CA ASP A 593 -25.81 16.13 -14.22
C ASP A 593 -25.68 16.64 -12.78
N PRO A 594 -25.52 17.96 -12.57
CA PRO A 594 -25.61 18.57 -11.24
C PRO A 594 -26.95 18.27 -10.58
N GLN A 595 -26.94 17.97 -9.29
CA GLN A 595 -28.12 17.67 -8.48
C GLN A 595 -28.30 18.72 -7.40
N PRO A 596 -29.46 19.39 -7.30
CA PRO A 596 -29.77 20.24 -6.17
C PRO A 596 -30.01 19.37 -4.93
N VAL A 597 -29.31 19.69 -3.85
CA VAL A 597 -29.43 19.01 -2.55
C VAL A 597 -29.65 20.02 -1.43
N CYS A 598 -30.41 19.63 -0.41
CA CYS A 598 -30.55 20.40 0.79
C CYS A 598 -30.24 19.50 2.01
N LEU A 599 -29.19 19.82 2.75
CA LEU A 599 -28.89 19.13 4.00
C LEU A 599 -29.74 19.73 5.11
N ARG A 600 -30.67 18.97 5.68
CA ARG A 600 -31.51 19.38 6.81
C ARG A 600 -31.06 18.69 8.10
N LEU A 601 -30.56 19.48 9.05
CA LEU A 601 -30.06 18.96 10.33
C LEU A 601 -31.17 19.06 11.40
N GLU A 602 -31.98 18.00 11.51
CA GLU A 602 -33.08 17.93 12.52
C GLU A 602 -32.50 17.93 13.94
N GLY A 603 -33.12 18.76 14.78
CA GLY A 603 -32.66 18.97 16.17
C GLY A 603 -31.73 20.17 16.35
N CYS A 604 -31.25 20.78 15.28
CA CYS A 604 -30.57 22.08 15.30
C CYS A 604 -31.53 23.21 14.98
N LYS A 605 -31.38 24.35 15.65
CA LYS A 605 -32.14 25.59 15.31
C LYS A 605 -31.34 26.47 14.34
N LYS A 606 -30.03 26.45 14.47
CA LYS A 606 -29.09 27.22 13.66
C LYS A 606 -27.78 26.47 13.57
N LEU A 607 -27.13 26.56 12.41
CA LEU A 607 -25.83 25.94 12.12
C LEU A 607 -24.70 26.97 12.31
N GLY A 608 -23.52 26.48 12.59
CA GLY A 608 -22.26 27.24 12.55
C GLY A 608 -21.69 27.32 11.13
N ALA A 609 -20.38 27.47 11.03
CA ALA A 609 -19.68 27.46 9.75
C ALA A 609 -19.86 26.12 9.04
N VAL A 610 -20.03 26.18 7.72
CA VAL A 610 -20.08 25.01 6.83
C VAL A 610 -18.87 25.03 5.94
N HIS A 611 -17.95 24.11 6.17
CA HIS A 611 -16.76 23.88 5.34
C HIS A 611 -16.99 22.68 4.43
N THR A 612 -16.72 22.81 3.13
CA THR A 612 -16.85 21.72 2.16
C THR A 612 -15.48 21.28 1.63
N ILE A 613 -15.36 19.97 1.41
CA ILE A 613 -14.22 19.32 0.75
C ILE A 613 -14.78 18.56 -0.45
N THR A 614 -14.40 18.98 -1.66
CA THR A 614 -14.95 18.45 -2.91
C THR A 614 -13.88 17.74 -3.72
N LEU A 615 -14.17 16.52 -4.16
CA LEU A 615 -13.47 15.80 -5.22
C LEU A 615 -14.32 15.83 -6.48
N ASP A 616 -13.78 16.43 -7.54
CA ASP A 616 -14.45 16.57 -8.84
C ASP A 616 -13.97 15.50 -9.81
N CYS A 617 -14.81 14.54 -10.10
CA CYS A 617 -14.58 13.44 -11.04
C CYS A 617 -15.34 13.64 -12.37
N SER A 618 -15.78 14.86 -12.69
CA SER A 618 -16.51 15.16 -13.94
C SER A 618 -15.71 14.88 -15.20
N THR A 619 -14.38 14.94 -15.14
CA THR A 619 -13.47 14.40 -16.16
C THR A 619 -13.37 12.88 -16.04
N PHE A 620 -14.44 12.18 -16.31
CA PHE A 620 -14.62 10.75 -16.03
C PHE A 620 -13.41 9.87 -16.38
N GLU A 621 -12.79 10.09 -17.56
CA GLU A 621 -11.59 9.37 -18.03
C GLU A 621 -10.28 10.00 -17.52
N GLY A 622 -10.35 11.08 -16.72
CA GLY A 622 -9.17 11.76 -16.19
C GLY A 622 -8.44 10.90 -15.16
N GLU A 623 -7.11 10.94 -15.19
CA GLU A 623 -6.26 10.30 -14.21
C GLU A 623 -5.05 11.15 -13.87
N ASN A 624 -4.62 11.14 -12.62
CA ASN A 624 -3.37 11.75 -12.21
C ASN A 624 -2.20 10.95 -12.79
N THR A 625 -1.11 11.61 -13.11
CA THR A 625 0.11 11.00 -13.66
C THR A 625 1.34 11.69 -13.06
N LEU A 626 2.54 11.13 -13.27
CA LEU A 626 3.80 11.78 -12.85
C LEU A 626 3.99 13.18 -13.46
N ASP A 627 3.47 13.40 -14.66
CA ASP A 627 3.60 14.69 -15.36
C ASP A 627 2.44 15.65 -15.06
N ASN A 628 1.31 15.13 -14.59
CA ASN A 628 0.17 15.93 -14.14
C ASN A 628 -0.42 15.32 -12.85
N PRO A 629 0.27 15.46 -11.71
CA PRO A 629 -0.10 14.77 -10.47
C PRO A 629 -1.34 15.34 -9.78
N ASN A 630 -1.81 16.53 -10.17
CA ASN A 630 -2.91 17.26 -9.56
C ASN A 630 -4.03 17.59 -10.57
N LEU A 631 -4.21 16.78 -11.62
CA LEU A 631 -5.36 16.92 -12.52
C LEU A 631 -6.67 16.78 -11.75
N ILE A 632 -6.68 15.83 -10.80
CA ILE A 632 -7.78 15.57 -9.89
C ILE A 632 -7.24 15.81 -8.48
N GLU A 633 -7.77 16.84 -7.82
CA GLU A 633 -7.36 17.26 -6.48
C GLU A 633 -8.54 17.73 -5.65
N LEU A 634 -8.35 17.84 -4.34
CA LEU A 634 -9.37 18.31 -3.41
C LEU A 634 -9.52 19.83 -3.49
N ARG A 635 -10.78 20.30 -3.49
CA ARG A 635 -11.13 21.70 -3.38
C ARG A 635 -11.83 21.97 -2.07
N HIS A 636 -11.51 23.08 -1.44
CA HIS A 636 -12.08 23.51 -0.17
C HIS A 636 -12.87 24.80 -0.35
N ASN A 637 -14.09 24.83 0.21
CA ASN A 637 -14.97 26.00 0.15
C ASN A 637 -15.74 26.17 1.46
N PHE A 638 -16.43 27.32 1.59
CA PHE A 638 -17.37 27.57 2.68
C PHE A 638 -18.72 27.90 2.08
N LEU A 639 -19.78 27.35 2.67
CA LEU A 639 -21.15 27.62 2.28
C LEU A 639 -21.90 28.41 3.37
N ALA A 640 -22.90 29.15 2.93
CA ALA A 640 -23.88 29.72 3.83
C ALA A 640 -24.89 28.66 4.27
N SER A 641 -25.43 28.78 5.47
CA SER A 641 -26.55 27.99 5.97
C SER A 641 -27.77 28.88 6.22
N GLU A 642 -28.94 28.32 6.03
CA GLU A 642 -30.22 28.96 6.33
C GLU A 642 -30.85 28.21 7.51
N ASP A 643 -30.80 28.82 8.73
CA ASP A 643 -31.23 28.17 9.97
C ASP A 643 -30.56 26.79 10.18
N ASN A 644 -31.28 25.70 9.99
CA ASN A 644 -30.81 24.31 10.13
C ASN A 644 -30.63 23.60 8.77
N GLU A 645 -30.56 24.36 7.66
CA GLU A 645 -30.46 23.84 6.29
C GLU A 645 -29.18 24.37 5.61
N VAL A 646 -28.63 23.53 4.74
CA VAL A 646 -27.52 23.87 3.84
C VAL A 646 -27.94 23.52 2.42
N PRO A 647 -28.47 24.49 1.65
CA PRO A 647 -28.74 24.28 0.24
C PRO A 647 -27.43 24.28 -0.56
N ASP A 648 -27.31 23.36 -1.52
CA ASP A 648 -26.15 23.27 -2.42
C ASP A 648 -26.53 22.62 -3.76
N ILE A 649 -25.64 22.73 -4.75
CA ILE A 649 -25.71 22.01 -6.01
C ILE A 649 -24.47 21.13 -6.13
N VAL A 650 -24.64 19.83 -5.92
CA VAL A 650 -23.55 18.86 -6.11
C VAL A 650 -23.39 18.54 -7.59
N GLY A 651 -22.27 18.93 -8.17
CA GLY A 651 -21.99 18.72 -9.59
C GLY A 651 -22.04 17.25 -9.99
N GLY A 652 -22.18 16.98 -11.30
CA GLY A 652 -22.15 15.61 -11.84
C GLY A 652 -20.80 14.95 -11.56
N LYS A 653 -20.83 13.70 -11.12
CA LYS A 653 -19.63 12.93 -10.73
C LYS A 653 -18.77 13.65 -9.68
N GLN A 654 -19.41 14.20 -8.64
CA GLN A 654 -18.71 14.83 -7.51
C GLN A 654 -18.96 14.11 -6.18
N PHE A 655 -17.92 14.10 -5.36
CA PHE A 655 -17.99 13.71 -3.96
C PHE A 655 -17.71 14.92 -3.07
N VAL A 656 -18.65 15.28 -2.20
CA VAL A 656 -18.57 16.43 -1.30
C VAL A 656 -18.72 15.98 0.14
N ILE A 657 -17.81 16.43 1.00
CA ILE A 657 -17.92 16.34 2.45
C ILE A 657 -18.28 17.71 3.00
N TYR A 658 -19.32 17.76 3.82
CA TYR A 658 -19.75 18.95 4.57
C TYR A 658 -19.36 18.79 6.03
N ARG A 659 -18.47 19.63 6.54
CA ARG A 659 -18.14 19.76 7.94
C ARG A 659 -18.91 20.95 8.51
N ILE A 660 -19.86 20.66 9.40
CA ILE A 660 -20.85 21.63 9.86
C ILE A 660 -20.68 21.82 11.36
N GLY A 661 -20.23 23.00 11.76
CA GLY A 661 -20.09 23.39 13.14
C GLY A 661 -21.46 23.61 13.82
N LYS A 662 -21.50 23.47 15.17
CA LYS A 662 -22.63 23.94 15.96
C LYS A 662 -22.59 25.47 16.06
N ALA A 663 -23.75 26.13 15.96
CA ALA A 663 -23.81 27.55 16.23
C ALA A 663 -23.34 27.83 17.66
N SER A 664 -22.53 28.86 17.84
CA SER A 664 -22.23 29.40 19.18
C SER A 664 -23.53 29.83 19.85
N LYS A 665 -23.68 29.49 21.15
CA LYS A 665 -24.84 29.89 21.94
C LYS A 665 -24.90 31.40 22.12
#